data_a30f8213b08ca466e6837fcdfb32ebb0
#
_entry.id   a30f8213b08ca466e6837fcdfb32ebb0
#
_cell.length_a   1.000
_cell.length_b   1.000
_cell.length_c   1.000
_cell.angle_alpha   90.00
_cell.angle_beta   90.00
_cell.angle_gamma   90.00
#
_symmetry.space_group_name_H-M   'P 1'
#
loop_
_entity.id
_entity.type
_entity.pdbx_description
1 polymer ?
#
loop_
_entity_poly.entity_id
_entity_poly.type
_entity_poly.pdbx_seq_one_letter_code
_entity_poly.pdbx_strand_id
1 'polypeptide(L)'
;MQLSFSFRSILLYLFALSCLSSRAQINTPSQKTDSVLNGYFQQCKAQLNTSAGLRMCDTLSLLAQKKGDTHMQIIAACLKLDHFYRKNDKESIEREVKNVKKLSRQYGELKYYYFAWGSRLITYYIKQQQPNQAIYEAKKMLGEAQQDKYPAGIGTCYQTLAKIYLIQSNFALAAENFRKSIEIYEQNGIDEINLPTLYASLAQSSLELNQPDIAEEALEKGVKLVRSPYQTFTVQKAYALLYIYKKELGKAKQAIGEMEQLFEQNKELANFRQGLYYAQIEYYRAAKEYTKALETIQKAQDYDLQSSKHLDNSLILKKGNVYWDMDDKAVAAAYYRNYISTTDSIRAMEVQNSTHEFSSLLAVEQLQHDKSKLELSIQKEKLQKTYLILLLLLILLIVGSIVYYRIYMLNKKLKTSEENLRKSKELAEQGSLMKTNFIQNISHELRTPLNSIVGFSQVLAHGYEQTDETQEYASIIETNSNNLLRLMDDIIDLSNLDLTDHLAYDVIEDINQSCLCSIERTQPLIKEDVKLVFEPSHQQLLIYTNPLRVSQILTHLLRNATKFTQQGSITLAYSISEEEHTIKYTVTDTGKGIPADQADRIFERFVKLNDFSQGTGLGLSICRNIAEKLGGSLNVDSTYRNGCQMVLILPLVTP
;
A
#
# COMPACT_ATOMS: atom_id res chain seq x y z
N MET A 1 -11.40 3.72 -15.41
CA MET A 1 -10.55 2.71 -16.05
C MET A 1 -9.18 2.84 -15.40
N GLN A 2 -8.89 2.00 -14.39
CA GLN A 2 -7.67 2.06 -13.59
C GLN A 2 -6.50 1.58 -14.45
N LEU A 3 -5.48 2.41 -14.56
CA LEU A 3 -4.19 2.05 -15.10
C LEU A 3 -3.51 1.10 -14.09
N SER A 4 -3.75 -0.20 -14.20
CA SER A 4 -2.97 -1.19 -13.46
C SER A 4 -1.61 -1.34 -14.13
N PHE A 5 -0.64 -0.62 -13.65
CA PHE A 5 0.75 -0.79 -14.04
C PHE A 5 1.29 -2.11 -13.45
N SER A 6 1.71 -3.02 -14.29
CA SER A 6 2.36 -4.24 -13.86
C SER A 6 3.85 -3.97 -13.60
N PHE A 7 4.22 -3.99 -12.33
CA PHE A 7 5.41 -3.34 -11.77
C PHE A 7 6.63 -4.26 -11.55
N ARG A 8 6.49 -5.58 -11.72
CA ARG A 8 7.57 -6.51 -11.34
C ARG A 8 8.89 -6.34 -12.09
N SER A 9 8.84 -5.90 -13.32
CA SER A 9 10.03 -5.77 -14.16
C SER A 9 10.71 -4.42 -14.07
N ILE A 10 9.94 -3.36 -13.83
CA ILE A 10 10.48 -2.07 -13.42
C ILE A 10 11.28 -2.24 -12.13
N LEU A 11 10.95 -3.19 -11.33
CA LEU A 11 11.50 -3.46 -10.00
C LEU A 11 12.79 -4.23 -10.01
N LEU A 12 12.96 -5.25 -10.83
CA LEU A 12 14.27 -5.84 -11.08
C LEU A 12 15.22 -4.77 -11.65
N TYR A 13 14.66 -3.83 -12.40
CA TYR A 13 15.40 -2.71 -13.00
C TYR A 13 15.73 -1.59 -11.98
N LEU A 14 14.78 -1.16 -11.15
CA LEU A 14 15.06 -0.24 -10.04
C LEU A 14 16.03 -0.86 -9.04
N PHE A 15 16.02 -2.17 -8.91
CA PHE A 15 16.93 -2.92 -8.06
C PHE A 15 18.36 -2.98 -8.64
N ALA A 16 18.52 -3.23 -9.92
CA ALA A 16 19.80 -3.09 -10.61
C ALA A 16 20.32 -1.64 -10.51
N LEU A 17 19.39 -0.67 -10.50
CA LEU A 17 19.63 0.76 -10.46
C LEU A 17 20.18 1.27 -9.13
N SER A 18 19.64 0.83 -8.00
CA SER A 18 20.18 1.20 -6.68
C SER A 18 21.56 0.62 -6.44
N CYS A 19 21.87 -0.51 -7.10
CA CYS A 19 23.18 -1.12 -7.05
C CYS A 19 24.25 -0.34 -7.85
N LEU A 20 23.88 0.43 -8.88
CA LEU A 20 24.82 1.18 -9.70
C LEU A 20 25.08 2.59 -9.16
N SER A 21 24.06 3.30 -8.67
CA SER A 21 24.24 4.63 -8.06
C SER A 21 24.97 4.54 -6.71
N SER A 22 24.69 3.50 -5.91
CA SER A 22 25.41 3.24 -4.68
C SER A 22 26.84 2.69 -4.92
N ARG A 23 27.13 2.12 -6.11
CA ARG A 23 28.49 1.67 -6.47
C ARG A 23 29.53 2.80 -6.53
N ALA A 24 29.12 3.99 -6.98
CA ALA A 24 30.05 5.09 -7.19
C ALA A 24 30.55 5.73 -5.89
N GLN A 25 29.73 5.71 -4.82
CA GLN A 25 30.02 6.47 -3.61
C GLN A 25 30.54 5.65 -2.43
N ILE A 26 30.11 4.41 -2.26
CA ILE A 26 30.47 3.63 -1.07
C ILE A 26 31.82 2.95 -1.23
N ASN A 27 32.23 2.64 -2.44
CA ASN A 27 33.50 1.98 -2.75
C ASN A 27 34.53 2.96 -3.36
N THR A 28 34.60 4.19 -2.89
CA THR A 28 35.67 5.11 -3.28
C THR A 28 36.66 5.27 -2.14
N PRO A 29 37.96 5.17 -2.44
CA PRO A 29 39.02 5.50 -1.49
C PRO A 29 38.85 6.92 -0.97
N SER A 30 39.23 7.20 0.27
CA SER A 30 39.26 8.57 0.77
C SER A 30 40.29 9.39 -0.05
N GLN A 31 40.12 10.71 -0.13
CA GLN A 31 41.08 11.59 -0.81
C GLN A 31 42.52 11.50 -0.20
N LYS A 32 42.69 10.93 1.01
CA LYS A 32 43.96 10.73 1.70
C LYS A 32 44.45 9.31 1.58
N THR A 33 43.82 8.42 0.76
CA THR A 33 44.22 7.03 0.65
C THR A 33 45.62 6.92 -0.03
N ASP A 34 46.46 6.12 0.57
CA ASP A 34 47.78 5.77 0.05
C ASP A 34 47.72 5.22 -1.39
N SER A 35 48.65 5.65 -2.26
CA SER A 35 48.66 5.29 -3.68
C SER A 35 48.74 3.77 -3.90
N VAL A 36 49.45 3.04 -3.04
CA VAL A 36 49.58 1.58 -3.09
C VAL A 36 48.22 0.92 -2.79
N LEU A 37 47.52 1.37 -1.73
CA LEU A 37 46.19 0.86 -1.38
C LEU A 37 45.20 1.13 -2.50
N ASN A 38 45.27 2.32 -3.10
CA ASN A 38 44.39 2.66 -4.24
C ASN A 38 44.70 1.76 -5.46
N GLY A 39 45.95 1.48 -5.75
CA GLY A 39 46.33 0.54 -6.80
C GLY A 39 45.73 -0.85 -6.60
N TYR A 40 45.87 -1.42 -5.40
CA TYR A 40 45.25 -2.71 -5.05
C TYR A 40 43.72 -2.65 -5.11
N PHE A 41 43.11 -1.56 -4.66
CA PHE A 41 41.65 -1.36 -4.77
C PHE A 41 41.15 -1.41 -6.22
N GLN A 42 41.84 -0.72 -7.14
CA GLN A 42 41.45 -0.74 -8.56
C GLN A 42 41.61 -2.14 -9.18
N GLN A 43 42.69 -2.86 -8.83
CA GLN A 43 42.90 -4.24 -9.27
C GLN A 43 41.83 -5.19 -8.73
N CYS A 44 41.48 -5.10 -7.43
CA CYS A 44 40.38 -5.86 -6.84
C CYS A 44 39.07 -5.60 -7.60
N LYS A 45 38.76 -4.32 -7.87
CA LYS A 45 37.54 -3.92 -8.56
C LYS A 45 37.48 -4.46 -10.00
N ALA A 46 38.61 -4.44 -10.71
CA ALA A 46 38.71 -4.95 -12.08
C ALA A 46 38.53 -6.48 -12.17
N GLN A 47 39.02 -7.21 -11.17
CA GLN A 47 39.01 -8.68 -11.16
C GLN A 47 37.98 -9.28 -10.17
N LEU A 48 37.01 -8.51 -9.72
CA LEU A 48 36.07 -8.87 -8.65
C LEU A 48 35.31 -10.17 -8.89
N ASN A 49 35.10 -10.57 -10.15
CA ASN A 49 34.38 -11.79 -10.50
C ASN A 49 35.24 -13.07 -10.43
N THR A 50 36.54 -12.96 -10.20
CA THR A 50 37.47 -14.06 -10.21
C THR A 50 37.95 -14.45 -8.80
N SER A 51 38.47 -15.67 -8.63
CA SER A 51 39.12 -16.08 -7.39
C SER A 51 40.42 -15.31 -7.11
N ALA A 52 41.07 -14.78 -8.15
CA ALA A 52 42.22 -13.89 -8.00
C ALA A 52 41.81 -12.56 -7.35
N GLY A 53 40.68 -11.96 -7.81
CA GLY A 53 40.12 -10.75 -7.21
C GLY A 53 39.78 -10.91 -5.73
N LEU A 54 39.26 -12.09 -5.33
CA LEU A 54 38.98 -12.38 -3.92
C LEU A 54 40.27 -12.38 -3.08
N ARG A 55 41.33 -13.05 -3.56
CA ARG A 55 42.64 -13.03 -2.88
C ARG A 55 43.24 -11.62 -2.80
N MET A 56 43.02 -10.80 -3.85
CA MET A 56 43.45 -9.40 -3.83
C MET A 56 42.72 -8.59 -2.77
N CYS A 57 41.40 -8.84 -2.56
CA CYS A 57 40.65 -8.19 -1.48
C CYS A 57 41.20 -8.59 -0.10
N ASP A 58 41.64 -9.85 0.09
CA ASP A 58 42.32 -10.28 1.33
C ASP A 58 43.66 -9.54 1.52
N THR A 59 44.46 -9.43 0.47
CA THR A 59 45.69 -8.66 0.49
C THR A 59 45.45 -7.18 0.79
N LEU A 60 44.46 -6.58 0.15
CA LEU A 60 44.08 -5.19 0.39
C LEU A 60 43.67 -4.98 1.87
N SER A 61 42.87 -5.89 2.42
CA SER A 61 42.46 -5.83 3.84
C SER A 61 43.65 -5.89 4.79
N LEU A 62 44.61 -6.80 4.54
CA LEU A 62 45.83 -6.93 5.35
C LEU A 62 46.76 -5.72 5.23
N LEU A 63 46.92 -5.17 4.02
CA LEU A 63 47.76 -3.98 3.81
C LEU A 63 47.10 -2.74 4.45
N ALA A 64 45.79 -2.60 4.35
CA ALA A 64 45.05 -1.53 5.00
C ALA A 64 45.15 -1.62 6.53
N GLN A 65 45.12 -2.83 7.09
CA GLN A 65 45.34 -3.07 8.51
C GLN A 65 46.74 -2.65 8.95
N LYS A 66 47.77 -3.07 8.20
CA LYS A 66 49.19 -2.72 8.49
C LYS A 66 49.44 -1.21 8.41
N LYS A 67 48.74 -0.50 7.52
CA LYS A 67 48.86 0.96 7.35
C LYS A 67 47.95 1.75 8.25
N GLY A 68 47.09 1.11 9.03
CA GLY A 68 46.11 1.77 9.89
C GLY A 68 44.96 2.44 9.13
N ASP A 69 44.75 2.13 7.84
CA ASP A 69 43.63 2.68 7.04
C ASP A 69 42.37 1.88 7.33
N THR A 70 41.62 2.35 8.33
CA THR A 70 40.34 1.74 8.79
C THR A 70 39.23 1.79 7.73
N HIS A 71 39.22 2.87 6.95
CA HIS A 71 38.26 3.04 5.87
C HIS A 71 38.47 2.00 4.76
N MET A 72 39.71 1.80 4.34
CA MET A 72 40.05 0.82 3.30
C MET A 72 39.83 -0.63 3.77
N GLN A 73 39.93 -0.91 5.08
CA GLN A 73 39.55 -2.23 5.63
C GLN A 73 38.07 -2.53 5.42
N ILE A 74 37.19 -1.54 5.68
CA ILE A 74 35.72 -1.68 5.45
C ILE A 74 35.45 -1.86 3.96
N ILE A 75 36.10 -1.06 3.10
CA ILE A 75 35.95 -1.17 1.64
C ILE A 75 36.39 -2.56 1.13
N ALA A 76 37.47 -3.10 1.62
CA ALA A 76 37.91 -4.44 1.25
C ALA A 76 36.90 -5.52 1.63
N ALA A 77 36.27 -5.40 2.80
CA ALA A 77 35.15 -6.29 3.22
C ALA A 77 33.92 -6.11 2.33
N CYS A 78 33.59 -4.88 1.94
CA CYS A 78 32.49 -4.61 0.99
C CYS A 78 32.75 -5.19 -0.40
N LEU A 79 33.98 -5.15 -0.89
CA LEU A 79 34.37 -5.78 -2.16
C LEU A 79 34.24 -7.30 -2.11
N LYS A 80 34.65 -7.93 -0.99
CA LYS A 80 34.40 -9.38 -0.79
C LYS A 80 32.93 -9.71 -0.78
N LEU A 81 32.13 -8.93 -0.07
CA LEU A 81 30.68 -9.07 -0.07
C LEU A 81 30.11 -8.96 -1.49
N ASP A 82 30.60 -8.00 -2.29
CA ASP A 82 30.20 -7.84 -3.70
C ASP A 82 30.57 -9.07 -4.55
N HIS A 83 31.72 -9.67 -4.30
CA HIS A 83 32.13 -10.91 -4.97
C HIS A 83 31.13 -12.05 -4.69
N PHE A 84 30.83 -12.32 -3.42
CA PHE A 84 29.91 -13.39 -3.03
C PHE A 84 28.48 -13.12 -3.45
N TYR A 85 28.04 -11.87 -3.40
CA TYR A 85 26.74 -11.45 -3.92
C TYR A 85 26.56 -11.75 -5.42
N ARG A 86 27.63 -11.54 -6.23
CA ARG A 86 27.62 -11.87 -7.66
C ARG A 86 27.65 -13.38 -7.91
N LYS A 87 28.26 -14.15 -7.01
CA LYS A 87 28.28 -15.62 -7.04
C LYS A 87 27.00 -16.25 -6.50
N ASN A 88 26.10 -15.44 -5.94
CA ASN A 88 24.86 -15.90 -5.30
C ASN A 88 25.11 -16.85 -4.11
N ASP A 89 26.22 -16.68 -3.40
CA ASP A 89 26.63 -17.49 -2.27
C ASP A 89 26.07 -16.91 -0.96
N LYS A 90 24.95 -17.47 -0.50
CA LYS A 90 24.21 -17.03 0.68
C LYS A 90 25.05 -17.00 1.96
N GLU A 91 25.71 -18.12 2.26
CA GLU A 91 26.44 -18.26 3.53
C GLU A 91 27.60 -17.25 3.62
N SER A 92 28.32 -17.06 2.51
CA SER A 92 29.38 -16.07 2.44
C SER A 92 28.85 -14.64 2.48
N ILE A 93 27.69 -14.34 1.89
CA ILE A 93 27.01 -13.02 2.01
C ILE A 93 26.69 -12.73 3.48
N GLU A 94 26.04 -13.66 4.17
CA GLU A 94 25.68 -13.48 5.59
C GLU A 94 26.92 -13.31 6.48
N ARG A 95 27.98 -14.06 6.23
CA ARG A 95 29.25 -13.95 6.95
C ARG A 95 29.90 -12.58 6.73
N GLU A 96 29.99 -12.13 5.48
CA GLU A 96 30.65 -10.85 5.19
C GLU A 96 29.81 -9.65 5.64
N VAL A 97 28.48 -9.72 5.62
CA VAL A 97 27.64 -8.68 6.24
C VAL A 97 27.92 -8.54 7.73
N LYS A 98 28.11 -9.67 8.45
CA LYS A 98 28.53 -9.65 9.87
C LYS A 98 29.90 -9.05 10.05
N ASN A 99 30.84 -9.33 9.13
CA ASN A 99 32.16 -8.76 9.14
C ASN A 99 32.16 -7.25 8.90
N VAL A 100 31.41 -6.77 7.88
CA VAL A 100 31.21 -5.34 7.63
C VAL A 100 30.57 -4.66 8.85
N LYS A 101 29.56 -5.28 9.48
CA LYS A 101 28.97 -4.80 10.74
C LYS A 101 30.00 -4.56 11.82
N LYS A 102 30.85 -5.57 12.06
CA LYS A 102 31.90 -5.50 13.08
C LYS A 102 32.84 -4.33 12.83
N LEU A 103 33.36 -4.23 11.60
CA LEU A 103 34.32 -3.18 11.21
C LEU A 103 33.66 -1.79 11.25
N SER A 104 32.45 -1.67 10.71
CA SER A 104 31.72 -0.39 10.67
C SER A 104 31.40 0.16 12.07
N ARG A 105 31.04 -0.70 13.02
CA ARG A 105 30.83 -0.30 14.41
C ARG A 105 32.12 0.03 15.13
N GLN A 106 33.18 -0.75 14.90
CA GLN A 106 34.48 -0.53 15.49
C GLN A 106 35.09 0.83 15.06
N TYR A 107 34.87 1.24 13.83
CA TYR A 107 35.48 2.44 13.25
C TYR A 107 34.50 3.62 13.12
N GLY A 108 33.24 3.47 13.56
CA GLY A 108 32.22 4.54 13.56
C GLY A 108 31.65 4.85 12.18
N GLU A 109 31.84 4.00 11.19
CA GLU A 109 31.36 4.19 9.81
C GLU A 109 30.11 3.35 9.50
N LEU A 110 29.01 3.58 10.22
CA LEU A 110 27.78 2.77 10.15
C LEU A 110 27.13 2.73 8.75
N LYS A 111 27.37 3.72 7.89
CA LYS A 111 26.84 3.75 6.52
C LYS A 111 27.15 2.48 5.72
N TYR A 112 28.33 1.89 5.90
CA TYR A 112 28.73 0.67 5.20
C TYR A 112 27.97 -0.56 5.68
N TYR A 113 27.68 -0.64 6.98
CA TYR A 113 26.89 -1.73 7.53
C TYR A 113 25.47 -1.72 6.98
N TYR A 114 24.76 -0.57 7.03
CA TYR A 114 23.40 -0.45 6.52
C TYR A 114 23.35 -0.63 5.00
N PHE A 115 24.38 -0.20 4.28
CA PHE A 115 24.51 -0.49 2.86
C PHE A 115 24.70 -2.00 2.60
N ALA A 116 25.61 -2.67 3.29
CA ALA A 116 25.87 -4.09 3.13
C ALA A 116 24.60 -4.94 3.40
N TRP A 117 23.89 -4.60 4.45
CA TRP A 117 22.65 -5.29 4.81
C TRP A 117 21.52 -5.04 3.79
N GLY A 118 21.20 -3.77 3.52
CA GLY A 118 20.12 -3.38 2.61
C GLY A 118 20.40 -3.72 1.16
N SER A 119 21.56 -3.32 0.63
CA SER A 119 21.89 -3.43 -0.80
C SER A 119 22.49 -4.78 -1.22
N ARG A 120 22.83 -5.67 -0.29
CA ARG A 120 23.37 -6.99 -0.62
C ARG A 120 22.54 -8.13 -0.04
N LEU A 121 22.39 -8.22 1.28
CA LEU A 121 21.67 -9.35 1.90
C LEU A 121 20.17 -9.29 1.59
N ILE A 122 19.53 -8.15 1.83
CA ILE A 122 18.08 -8.00 1.55
C ILE A 122 17.84 -8.13 0.06
N THR A 123 18.68 -7.53 -0.78
CA THR A 123 18.60 -7.67 -2.25
C THR A 123 18.79 -9.11 -2.70
N TYR A 124 19.64 -9.88 -2.04
CA TYR A 124 19.80 -11.30 -2.31
C TYR A 124 18.46 -12.03 -2.09
N TYR A 125 17.79 -11.84 -0.96
CA TYR A 125 16.50 -12.47 -0.68
C TYR A 125 15.43 -12.11 -1.71
N ILE A 126 15.41 -10.86 -2.15
CA ILE A 126 14.48 -10.43 -3.19
C ILE A 126 14.75 -11.15 -4.51
N LYS A 127 16.02 -11.27 -4.92
CA LYS A 127 16.40 -12.01 -6.14
C LYS A 127 16.04 -13.49 -6.07
N GLN A 128 16.05 -14.07 -4.86
CA GLN A 128 15.63 -15.45 -4.63
C GLN A 128 14.11 -15.61 -4.50
N GLN A 129 13.35 -14.55 -4.81
CA GLN A 129 11.89 -14.54 -4.67
C GLN A 129 11.41 -14.85 -3.24
N GLN A 130 12.13 -14.34 -2.24
CA GLN A 130 11.85 -14.48 -0.81
C GLN A 130 11.49 -13.12 -0.19
N PRO A 131 10.34 -12.50 -0.56
CA PRO A 131 9.99 -11.16 -0.12
C PRO A 131 9.70 -11.06 1.38
N ASN A 132 9.19 -12.14 2.01
CA ASN A 132 8.91 -12.14 3.44
C ASN A 132 10.19 -12.13 4.26
N GLN A 133 11.21 -12.88 3.83
CA GLN A 133 12.54 -12.84 4.45
C GLN A 133 13.20 -11.47 4.25
N ALA A 134 13.02 -10.86 3.07
CA ALA A 134 13.51 -9.51 2.79
C ALA A 134 12.85 -8.47 3.72
N ILE A 135 11.53 -8.54 3.95
CA ILE A 135 10.79 -7.67 4.89
C ILE A 135 11.28 -7.89 6.32
N TYR A 136 11.44 -9.16 6.73
CA TYR A 136 11.94 -9.49 8.07
C TYR A 136 13.31 -8.86 8.32
N GLU A 137 14.26 -9.07 7.40
CA GLU A 137 15.61 -8.49 7.52
C GLU A 137 15.58 -6.94 7.47
N ALA A 138 14.70 -6.34 6.66
CA ALA A 138 14.54 -4.88 6.60
C ALA A 138 13.98 -4.30 7.90
N LYS A 139 12.99 -4.96 8.53
CA LYS A 139 12.46 -4.56 9.84
C LYS A 139 13.48 -4.72 10.95
N LYS A 140 14.26 -5.80 10.93
CA LYS A 140 15.36 -6.01 11.86
C LYS A 140 16.45 -4.94 11.71
N MET A 141 16.80 -4.60 10.48
CA MET A 141 17.71 -3.51 10.15
C MET A 141 17.22 -2.16 10.69
N LEU A 142 15.90 -1.90 10.57
CA LEU A 142 15.26 -0.69 11.10
C LEU A 142 15.37 -0.63 12.63
N GLY A 143 15.08 -1.73 13.32
CA GLY A 143 15.21 -1.82 14.78
C GLY A 143 16.64 -1.53 15.26
N GLU A 144 17.65 -2.06 14.57
CA GLU A 144 19.06 -1.76 14.89
C GLU A 144 19.41 -0.28 14.60
N ALA A 145 18.93 0.29 13.48
CA ALA A 145 19.18 1.70 13.14
C ALA A 145 18.57 2.66 14.16
N GLN A 146 17.41 2.31 14.71
CA GLN A 146 16.76 3.05 15.79
C GLN A 146 17.54 2.96 17.10
N GLN A 147 18.06 1.76 17.45
CA GLN A 147 18.93 1.56 18.62
C GLN A 147 20.25 2.32 18.48
N ASP A 148 20.84 2.31 17.30
CA ASP A 148 22.08 3.04 16.98
C ASP A 148 21.84 4.57 16.92
N LYS A 149 20.58 5.03 16.98
CA LYS A 149 20.18 6.45 16.81
C LYS A 149 20.79 7.06 15.54
N TYR A 150 20.77 6.31 14.44
CA TYR A 150 21.42 6.65 13.18
C TYR A 150 20.38 7.02 12.10
N PRO A 151 20.05 8.33 11.94
CA PRO A 151 18.97 8.76 11.04
C PRO A 151 19.19 8.32 9.58
N ALA A 152 20.42 8.40 9.04
CA ALA A 152 20.71 7.96 7.69
C ALA A 152 20.42 6.45 7.51
N GLY A 153 20.71 5.63 8.51
CA GLY A 153 20.36 4.21 8.54
C GLY A 153 18.86 4.00 8.57
N ILE A 154 18.12 4.76 9.38
CA ILE A 154 16.65 4.70 9.46
C ILE A 154 16.02 5.05 8.10
N GLY A 155 16.48 6.12 7.45
CA GLY A 155 16.05 6.51 6.10
C GLY A 155 16.32 5.39 5.08
N THR A 156 17.51 4.79 5.11
CA THR A 156 17.88 3.64 4.25
C THR A 156 16.96 2.44 4.48
N CYS A 157 16.56 2.17 5.73
CA CYS A 157 15.63 1.08 6.05
C CYS A 157 14.25 1.30 5.45
N TYR A 158 13.68 2.50 5.61
CA TYR A 158 12.40 2.85 5.00
C TYR A 158 12.47 2.81 3.46
N GLN A 159 13.54 3.30 2.85
CA GLN A 159 13.78 3.17 1.42
C GLN A 159 13.79 1.70 0.98
N THR A 160 14.42 0.83 1.75
CA THR A 160 14.50 -0.61 1.46
C THR A 160 13.12 -1.27 1.56
N LEU A 161 12.36 -0.98 2.62
CA LEU A 161 10.99 -1.45 2.80
C LEU A 161 10.08 -0.97 1.65
N ALA A 162 10.18 0.32 1.28
CA ALA A 162 9.41 0.88 0.18
C ALA A 162 9.65 0.11 -1.13
N LYS A 163 10.91 -0.21 -1.44
CA LYS A 163 11.29 -1.01 -2.61
C LYS A 163 10.69 -2.42 -2.56
N ILE A 164 10.70 -3.08 -1.41
CA ILE A 164 10.12 -4.41 -1.26
C ILE A 164 8.60 -4.36 -1.49
N TYR A 165 7.89 -3.40 -0.87
CA TYR A 165 6.45 -3.24 -1.07
C TYR A 165 6.09 -2.87 -2.51
N LEU A 166 6.93 -2.10 -3.16
CA LEU A 166 6.80 -1.80 -4.58
C LEU A 166 6.84 -3.11 -5.41
N ILE A 167 7.76 -4.05 -5.12
CA ILE A 167 7.87 -5.38 -5.74
C ILE A 167 6.61 -6.21 -5.54
N GLN A 168 5.97 -6.08 -4.42
CA GLN A 168 4.72 -6.73 -4.11
C GLN A 168 3.49 -6.02 -4.70
N SER A 169 3.70 -4.94 -5.48
CA SER A 169 2.63 -4.07 -6.01
C SER A 169 1.75 -3.45 -4.90
N ASN A 170 2.29 -3.32 -3.70
CA ASN A 170 1.64 -2.63 -2.60
C ASN A 170 2.04 -1.15 -2.59
N PHE A 171 1.43 -0.40 -3.52
CA PHE A 171 1.79 1.00 -3.76
C PHE A 171 1.52 1.90 -2.57
N ALA A 172 0.51 1.58 -1.74
CA ALA A 172 0.19 2.35 -0.55
C ALA A 172 1.32 2.29 0.49
N LEU A 173 1.76 1.08 0.85
CA LEU A 173 2.88 0.89 1.76
C LEU A 173 4.20 1.37 1.14
N ALA A 174 4.39 1.24 -0.17
CA ALA A 174 5.57 1.76 -0.86
C ALA A 174 5.64 3.29 -0.74
N ALA A 175 4.56 4.01 -1.08
CA ALA A 175 4.49 5.47 -0.99
C ALA A 175 4.69 5.97 0.45
N GLU A 176 4.05 5.32 1.43
CA GLU A 176 4.22 5.65 2.85
C GLU A 176 5.69 5.55 3.30
N ASN A 177 6.36 4.45 2.94
CA ASN A 177 7.73 4.23 3.34
C ASN A 177 8.72 5.13 2.57
N PHE A 178 8.46 5.45 1.29
CA PHE A 178 9.24 6.47 0.58
C PHE A 178 9.12 7.84 1.25
N ARG A 179 7.91 8.24 1.64
CA ARG A 179 7.67 9.49 2.36
C ARG A 179 8.44 9.53 3.68
N LYS A 180 8.32 8.48 4.50
CA LYS A 180 9.09 8.38 5.77
C LYS A 180 10.60 8.48 5.55
N SER A 181 11.11 7.84 4.49
CA SER A 181 12.53 7.92 4.15
C SER A 181 12.96 9.35 3.81
N ILE A 182 12.18 10.02 2.96
CA ILE A 182 12.42 11.43 2.55
C ILE A 182 12.37 12.35 3.77
N GLU A 183 11.32 12.24 4.60
CA GLU A 183 11.14 13.05 5.81
C GLU A 183 12.34 12.92 6.77
N ILE A 184 12.84 11.71 6.98
CA ILE A 184 14.01 11.48 7.83
C ILE A 184 15.25 12.19 7.27
N TYR A 185 15.49 12.12 5.97
CA TYR A 185 16.64 12.78 5.35
C TYR A 185 16.52 14.31 5.43
N GLU A 186 15.34 14.87 5.15
CA GLU A 186 15.09 16.30 5.20
C GLU A 186 15.19 16.86 6.63
N GLN A 187 14.50 16.23 7.60
CA GLN A 187 14.48 16.69 9.00
C GLN A 187 15.85 16.68 9.66
N ASN A 188 16.74 15.78 9.22
CA ASN A 188 18.08 15.68 9.78
C ASN A 188 19.14 16.36 8.91
N GLY A 189 18.77 17.06 7.86
CA GLY A 189 19.69 17.77 6.97
C GLY A 189 20.68 16.83 6.29
N ILE A 190 20.28 15.57 6.02
CA ILE A 190 21.14 14.57 5.41
C ILE A 190 21.11 14.76 3.90
N ASP A 191 22.26 15.12 3.33
CA ASP A 191 22.44 15.23 1.89
C ASP A 191 22.52 13.84 1.23
N GLU A 192 21.36 13.17 1.14
CA GLU A 192 21.27 11.85 0.52
C GLU A 192 21.24 11.97 -1.00
N ILE A 193 22.27 11.44 -1.64
CA ILE A 193 22.43 11.54 -3.10
C ILE A 193 21.26 10.91 -3.87
N ASN A 194 20.56 9.95 -3.28
CA ASN A 194 19.45 9.26 -3.94
C ASN A 194 18.09 9.99 -3.76
N LEU A 195 18.07 11.12 -3.10
CA LEU A 195 16.84 11.87 -2.82
C LEU A 195 15.99 12.12 -4.10
N PRO A 196 16.55 12.57 -5.23
CA PRO A 196 15.78 12.72 -6.47
C PRO A 196 15.08 11.44 -6.92
N THR A 197 15.75 10.29 -6.77
CA THR A 197 15.16 9.00 -7.16
C THR A 197 14.10 8.53 -6.17
N LEU A 198 14.19 8.91 -4.90
CA LEU A 198 13.16 8.63 -3.90
C LEU A 198 11.89 9.43 -4.21
N TYR A 199 12.02 10.72 -4.52
CA TYR A 199 10.89 11.54 -4.97
C TYR A 199 10.25 11.00 -6.25
N ALA A 200 11.03 10.59 -7.23
CA ALA A 200 10.50 9.97 -8.45
C ALA A 200 9.76 8.66 -8.17
N SER A 201 10.26 7.85 -7.21
CA SER A 201 9.61 6.60 -6.80
C SER A 201 8.33 6.85 -6.01
N LEU A 202 8.32 7.87 -5.15
CA LEU A 202 7.11 8.33 -4.46
C LEU A 202 6.06 8.81 -5.47
N ALA A 203 6.46 9.65 -6.44
CA ALA A 203 5.58 10.14 -7.49
C ALA A 203 4.96 8.99 -8.29
N GLN A 204 5.77 8.02 -8.70
CA GLN A 204 5.28 6.87 -9.44
C GLN A 204 4.30 6.02 -8.61
N SER A 205 4.59 5.78 -7.33
CA SER A 205 3.67 5.06 -6.42
C SER A 205 2.36 5.83 -6.22
N SER A 206 2.44 7.17 -6.16
CA SER A 206 1.26 8.03 -6.00
C SER A 206 0.37 8.03 -7.25
N LEU A 207 0.95 7.95 -8.46
CA LEU A 207 0.19 7.81 -9.70
C LEU A 207 -0.63 6.51 -9.72
N GLU A 208 -0.05 5.40 -9.23
CA GLU A 208 -0.77 4.13 -9.12
C GLU A 208 -1.92 4.18 -8.10
N LEU A 209 -1.85 5.09 -7.15
CA LEU A 209 -2.90 5.36 -6.16
C LEU A 209 -3.91 6.42 -6.64
N ASN A 210 -3.83 6.87 -7.91
CA ASN A 210 -4.63 7.95 -8.46
C ASN A 210 -4.47 9.29 -7.70
N GLN A 211 -3.25 9.60 -7.28
CA GLN A 211 -2.89 10.81 -6.54
C GLN A 211 -1.89 11.67 -7.35
N PRO A 212 -2.29 12.27 -8.49
CA PRO A 212 -1.39 13.00 -9.36
C PRO A 212 -0.80 14.26 -8.74
N ASP A 213 -1.52 14.91 -7.81
CA ASP A 213 -1.05 16.13 -7.17
C ASP A 213 0.14 15.85 -6.25
N ILE A 214 0.09 14.75 -5.50
CA ILE A 214 1.21 14.29 -4.67
C ILE A 214 2.41 13.90 -5.55
N ALA A 215 2.14 13.28 -6.70
CA ALA A 215 3.20 12.91 -7.65
C ALA A 215 3.88 14.17 -8.22
N GLU A 216 3.11 15.20 -8.56
CA GLU A 216 3.65 16.46 -9.09
C GLU A 216 4.50 17.18 -8.05
N GLU A 217 3.98 17.36 -6.82
CA GLU A 217 4.73 17.97 -5.72
C GLU A 217 6.06 17.25 -5.46
N ALA A 218 6.04 15.92 -5.44
CA ALA A 218 7.24 15.13 -5.25
C ALA A 218 8.26 15.36 -6.38
N LEU A 219 7.81 15.41 -7.62
CA LEU A 219 8.70 15.64 -8.77
C LEU A 219 9.27 17.06 -8.80
N GLU A 220 8.50 18.07 -8.43
CA GLU A 220 8.97 19.46 -8.31
C GLU A 220 10.08 19.61 -7.26
N LYS A 221 10.03 18.86 -6.17
CA LYS A 221 11.10 18.79 -5.18
C LYS A 221 12.29 18.00 -5.71
N GLY A 222 12.02 16.84 -6.31
CA GLY A 222 13.06 15.92 -6.79
C GLY A 222 13.91 16.51 -7.91
N VAL A 223 13.33 17.24 -8.87
CA VAL A 223 14.06 17.81 -10.02
C VAL A 223 15.11 18.84 -9.61
N LYS A 224 14.86 19.59 -8.53
CA LYS A 224 15.79 20.60 -8.01
C LYS A 224 17.06 19.99 -7.39
N LEU A 225 17.03 18.73 -7.04
CA LEU A 225 18.10 18.02 -6.35
C LEU A 225 18.95 17.12 -7.26
N VAL A 226 18.64 17.09 -8.54
CA VAL A 226 19.31 16.23 -9.53
C VAL A 226 20.79 16.62 -9.70
N ARG A 227 21.67 15.61 -9.68
CA ARG A 227 23.14 15.78 -9.77
C ARG A 227 23.81 14.85 -10.77
N SER A 228 23.04 13.96 -11.42
CA SER A 228 23.61 12.98 -12.36
C SER A 228 22.66 12.67 -13.50
N PRO A 229 23.18 12.26 -14.68
CA PRO A 229 22.35 11.88 -15.82
C PRO A 229 21.33 10.78 -15.48
N TYR A 230 21.70 9.85 -14.61
CA TYR A 230 20.82 8.80 -14.12
C TYR A 230 19.62 9.36 -13.33
N GLN A 231 19.86 10.31 -12.43
CA GLN A 231 18.78 10.94 -11.66
C GLN A 231 17.86 11.75 -12.57
N THR A 232 18.43 12.51 -13.51
CA THR A 232 17.65 13.23 -14.53
C THR A 232 16.76 12.27 -15.31
N PHE A 233 17.33 11.17 -15.80
CA PHE A 233 16.57 10.14 -16.52
C PHE A 233 15.40 9.59 -15.68
N THR A 234 15.64 9.30 -14.40
CA THR A 234 14.61 8.73 -13.52
C THR A 234 13.49 9.72 -13.22
N VAL A 235 13.84 10.98 -12.99
CA VAL A 235 12.86 12.06 -12.74
C VAL A 235 12.07 12.36 -14.02
N GLN A 236 12.73 12.44 -15.18
CA GLN A 236 12.05 12.67 -16.46
C GLN A 236 11.10 11.51 -16.84
N LYS A 237 11.50 10.29 -16.54
CA LYS A 237 10.59 9.13 -16.68
C LYS A 237 9.31 9.30 -15.85
N ALA A 238 9.45 9.73 -14.60
CA ALA A 238 8.30 9.93 -13.73
C ALA A 238 7.42 11.11 -14.19
N TYR A 239 8.03 12.20 -14.69
CA TYR A 239 7.31 13.30 -15.34
C TYR A 239 6.56 12.85 -16.60
N ALA A 240 7.20 12.04 -17.46
CA ALA A 240 6.53 11.51 -18.64
C ALA A 240 5.26 10.75 -18.26
N LEU A 241 5.33 9.88 -17.22
CA LEU A 241 4.18 9.13 -16.72
C LEU A 241 3.10 10.04 -16.11
N LEU A 242 3.49 11.08 -15.36
CA LEU A 242 2.57 12.07 -14.80
C LEU A 242 1.83 12.82 -15.93
N TYR A 243 2.55 13.28 -16.95
CA TYR A 243 1.94 14.00 -18.08
C TYR A 243 1.04 13.09 -18.92
N ILE A 244 1.39 11.82 -19.08
CA ILE A 244 0.51 10.84 -19.72
C ILE A 244 -0.78 10.68 -18.90
N TYR A 245 -0.66 10.56 -17.59
CA TYR A 245 -1.80 10.46 -16.67
C TYR A 245 -2.72 11.69 -16.78
N LYS A 246 -2.14 12.89 -16.81
CA LYS A 246 -2.85 14.18 -16.99
C LYS A 246 -3.35 14.42 -18.42
N LYS A 247 -3.05 13.53 -19.37
CA LYS A 247 -3.33 13.67 -20.81
C LYS A 247 -2.62 14.85 -21.48
N GLU A 248 -1.55 15.33 -20.91
CA GLU A 248 -0.70 16.41 -21.43
C GLU A 248 0.37 15.83 -22.37
N LEU A 249 -0.07 15.25 -23.48
CA LEU A 249 0.79 14.46 -24.37
C LEU A 249 1.97 15.26 -24.98
N GLY A 250 1.83 16.57 -25.13
CA GLY A 250 2.93 17.43 -25.58
C GLY A 250 4.11 17.45 -24.60
N LYS A 251 3.81 17.65 -23.31
CA LYS A 251 4.82 17.61 -22.24
C LYS A 251 5.39 16.22 -22.04
N ALA A 252 4.55 15.19 -22.13
CA ALA A 252 5.01 13.81 -22.05
C ALA A 252 6.03 13.49 -23.16
N LYS A 253 5.76 13.92 -24.39
CA LYS A 253 6.67 13.76 -25.52
C LYS A 253 8.00 14.48 -25.31
N GLN A 254 7.96 15.69 -24.76
CA GLN A 254 9.16 16.45 -24.42
C GLN A 254 10.02 15.69 -23.39
N ALA A 255 9.42 15.24 -22.30
CA ALA A 255 10.15 14.51 -21.26
C ALA A 255 10.78 13.21 -21.79
N ILE A 256 10.08 12.49 -22.68
CA ILE A 256 10.64 11.30 -23.34
C ILE A 256 11.80 11.69 -24.27
N GLY A 257 11.68 12.79 -25.02
CA GLY A 257 12.77 13.29 -25.86
C GLY A 257 14.02 13.65 -25.07
N GLU A 258 13.86 14.25 -23.90
CA GLU A 258 14.97 14.51 -22.98
C GLU A 258 15.62 13.22 -22.45
N MET A 259 14.82 12.17 -22.18
CA MET A 259 15.35 10.85 -21.84
C MET A 259 16.15 10.23 -22.98
N GLU A 260 15.68 10.35 -24.23
CA GLU A 260 16.37 9.85 -25.42
C GLU A 260 17.73 10.54 -25.61
N GLN A 261 17.76 11.87 -25.50
CA GLN A 261 19.00 12.65 -25.59
C GLN A 261 20.01 12.26 -24.49
N LEU A 262 19.54 12.11 -23.24
CA LEU A 262 20.39 11.64 -22.15
C LEU A 262 20.99 10.26 -22.46
N PHE A 263 20.23 9.41 -23.09
CA PHE A 263 20.64 8.06 -23.46
C PHE A 263 21.76 8.06 -24.51
N GLU A 264 21.65 8.91 -25.51
CA GLU A 264 22.65 9.06 -26.56
C GLU A 264 23.98 9.62 -26.03
N GLN A 265 23.89 10.56 -25.09
CA GLN A 265 25.03 11.26 -24.52
C GLN A 265 25.78 10.46 -23.45
N ASN A 266 25.12 9.49 -22.80
CA ASN A 266 25.66 8.81 -21.61
C ASN A 266 25.63 7.28 -21.73
N LYS A 267 26.75 6.68 -22.07
CA LYS A 267 26.91 5.22 -22.18
C LYS A 267 26.57 4.47 -20.87
N GLU A 268 26.71 5.12 -19.73
CA GLU A 268 26.36 4.55 -18.41
C GLU A 268 24.86 4.24 -18.27
N LEU A 269 24.01 4.92 -19.03
CA LEU A 269 22.57 4.70 -19.05
C LEU A 269 22.17 3.47 -19.88
N ALA A 270 23.07 2.79 -20.56
CA ALA A 270 22.75 1.65 -21.42
C ALA A 270 21.87 0.59 -20.72
N ASN A 271 22.14 0.34 -19.45
CA ASN A 271 21.37 -0.61 -18.64
C ASN A 271 19.96 -0.12 -18.26
N PHE A 272 19.58 1.11 -18.59
CA PHE A 272 18.29 1.72 -18.23
C PHE A 272 17.32 1.85 -19.41
N ARG A 273 17.69 1.29 -20.57
CA ARG A 273 16.95 1.32 -21.83
C ARG A 273 15.51 0.83 -21.67
N GLN A 274 15.29 -0.15 -20.84
CA GLN A 274 13.96 -0.68 -20.55
C GLN A 274 13.01 0.39 -19.97
N GLY A 275 13.52 1.25 -19.09
CA GLY A 275 12.74 2.36 -18.53
C GLY A 275 12.29 3.37 -19.59
N LEU A 276 13.12 3.61 -20.62
CA LEU A 276 12.75 4.44 -21.77
C LEU A 276 11.66 3.78 -22.60
N TYR A 277 11.82 2.51 -22.93
CA TYR A 277 10.81 1.77 -23.68
C TYR A 277 9.45 1.78 -22.97
N TYR A 278 9.42 1.63 -21.66
CA TYR A 278 8.16 1.69 -20.90
C TYR A 278 7.48 3.05 -20.98
N ALA A 279 8.22 4.15 -20.87
CA ALA A 279 7.66 5.47 -21.01
C ALA A 279 7.12 5.70 -22.43
N GLN A 280 7.86 5.26 -23.45
CA GLN A 280 7.45 5.33 -24.85
C GLN A 280 6.19 4.52 -25.14
N ILE A 281 6.09 3.29 -24.62
CA ILE A 281 4.91 2.42 -24.77
C ILE A 281 3.66 3.12 -24.23
N GLU A 282 3.74 3.65 -22.99
CA GLU A 282 2.59 4.34 -22.38
C GLU A 282 2.23 5.62 -23.15
N TYR A 283 3.24 6.36 -23.61
CA TYR A 283 3.01 7.54 -24.43
C TYR A 283 2.32 7.19 -25.75
N TYR A 284 2.85 6.25 -26.53
CA TYR A 284 2.26 5.87 -27.81
C TYR A 284 0.86 5.30 -27.66
N ARG A 285 0.61 4.57 -26.58
CA ARG A 285 -0.72 4.07 -26.25
C ARG A 285 -1.68 5.24 -25.97
N ALA A 286 -1.28 6.20 -25.14
CA ALA A 286 -2.09 7.38 -24.82
C ALA A 286 -2.31 8.29 -26.03
N ALA A 287 -1.32 8.38 -26.92
CA ALA A 287 -1.40 9.12 -28.18
C ALA A 287 -2.20 8.37 -29.27
N LYS A 288 -2.66 7.14 -28.99
CA LYS A 288 -3.33 6.23 -29.95
C LYS A 288 -2.44 5.82 -31.15
N GLU A 289 -1.13 5.91 -30.99
CA GLU A 289 -0.15 5.47 -31.99
C GLU A 289 0.18 3.98 -31.76
N TYR A 290 -0.81 3.13 -31.88
CA TYR A 290 -0.76 1.74 -31.44
C TYR A 290 0.31 0.90 -32.14
N THR A 291 0.53 1.15 -33.43
CA THR A 291 1.60 0.47 -34.18
C THR A 291 2.97 0.73 -33.56
N LYS A 292 3.28 2.00 -33.23
CA LYS A 292 4.54 2.36 -32.57
C LYS A 292 4.63 1.78 -31.16
N ALA A 293 3.51 1.71 -30.45
CA ALA A 293 3.48 1.06 -29.14
C ALA A 293 3.87 -0.42 -29.25
N LEU A 294 3.30 -1.15 -30.22
CA LEU A 294 3.61 -2.57 -30.46
C LEU A 294 5.05 -2.79 -30.91
N GLU A 295 5.57 -1.95 -31.79
CA GLU A 295 6.98 -1.98 -32.20
C GLU A 295 7.93 -1.74 -31.02
N THR A 296 7.58 -0.79 -30.15
CA THR A 296 8.38 -0.49 -28.97
C THR A 296 8.33 -1.63 -27.95
N ILE A 297 7.17 -2.28 -27.79
CA ILE A 297 7.03 -3.50 -26.98
C ILE A 297 7.96 -4.60 -27.54
N GLN A 298 8.00 -4.77 -28.85
CA GLN A 298 8.90 -5.78 -29.45
C GLN A 298 10.38 -5.46 -29.18
N LYS A 299 10.80 -4.20 -29.34
CA LYS A 299 12.17 -3.76 -29.00
C LYS A 299 12.51 -4.00 -27.52
N ALA A 300 11.54 -3.77 -26.63
CA ALA A 300 11.71 -4.03 -25.20
C ALA A 300 11.88 -5.53 -24.91
N GLN A 301 11.09 -6.39 -25.58
CA GLN A 301 11.20 -7.85 -25.47
C GLN A 301 12.54 -8.37 -25.97
N ASP A 302 13.00 -7.89 -27.12
CA ASP A 302 14.30 -8.27 -27.72
C ASP A 302 15.45 -7.85 -26.79
N TYR A 303 15.36 -6.67 -26.18
CA TYR A 303 16.34 -6.20 -25.21
C TYR A 303 16.39 -7.06 -23.96
N ASP A 304 15.24 -7.48 -23.43
CA ASP A 304 15.16 -8.37 -22.25
C ASP A 304 15.82 -9.73 -22.53
N LEU A 305 15.52 -10.33 -23.67
CA LEU A 305 16.10 -11.62 -24.06
C LEU A 305 17.63 -11.56 -24.21
N GLN A 306 18.15 -10.43 -24.69
CA GLN A 306 19.59 -10.22 -24.80
C GLN A 306 20.28 -9.95 -23.47
N SER A 307 19.63 -9.18 -22.59
CA SER A 307 20.25 -8.69 -21.35
C SER A 307 20.08 -9.64 -20.15
N SER A 308 18.90 -10.25 -19.98
CA SER A 308 18.56 -11.05 -18.81
C SER A 308 18.22 -12.51 -19.10
N LYS A 309 18.04 -12.89 -20.36
CA LYS A 309 17.51 -14.18 -20.83
C LYS A 309 16.09 -14.52 -20.28
N HIS A 310 15.41 -13.55 -19.70
CA HIS A 310 14.05 -13.67 -19.20
C HIS A 310 13.16 -12.59 -19.82
N LEU A 311 11.99 -13.00 -20.29
CA LEU A 311 10.99 -12.08 -20.82
C LEU A 311 10.22 -11.44 -19.67
N ASP A 312 10.06 -10.11 -19.71
CA ASP A 312 9.24 -9.41 -18.76
C ASP A 312 7.74 -9.67 -19.00
N ASN A 313 7.11 -10.38 -18.05
CA ASN A 313 5.70 -10.72 -18.13
C ASN A 313 4.79 -9.47 -18.23
N SER A 314 5.23 -8.31 -17.74
CA SER A 314 4.47 -7.06 -17.87
C SER A 314 4.31 -6.59 -19.30
N LEU A 315 5.25 -6.91 -20.20
CA LEU A 315 5.15 -6.57 -21.62
C LEU A 315 4.01 -7.33 -22.31
N ILE A 316 3.69 -8.54 -21.82
CA ILE A 316 2.53 -9.31 -22.29
C ILE A 316 1.24 -8.56 -21.95
N LEU A 317 1.12 -8.06 -20.72
CA LEU A 317 -0.01 -7.26 -20.29
C LEU A 317 -0.13 -5.95 -21.07
N LYS A 318 1.01 -5.25 -21.28
CA LYS A 318 1.03 -4.02 -22.07
C LYS A 318 0.57 -4.26 -23.51
N LYS A 319 0.98 -5.36 -24.10
CA LYS A 319 0.55 -5.77 -25.45
C LYS A 319 -0.96 -6.03 -25.48
N GLY A 320 -1.49 -6.72 -24.48
CA GLY A 320 -2.94 -6.91 -24.30
C GLY A 320 -3.70 -5.58 -24.17
N ASN A 321 -3.17 -4.62 -23.39
CA ASN A 321 -3.77 -3.31 -23.24
C ASN A 321 -3.81 -2.50 -24.56
N VAL A 322 -2.76 -2.60 -25.37
CA VAL A 322 -2.73 -1.93 -26.69
C VAL A 322 -3.80 -2.53 -27.61
N TYR A 323 -3.92 -3.84 -27.71
CA TYR A 323 -4.96 -4.47 -28.52
C TYR A 323 -6.37 -4.18 -28.00
N TRP A 324 -6.54 -4.09 -26.68
CA TRP A 324 -7.82 -3.67 -26.10
C TRP A 324 -8.21 -2.26 -26.51
N ASP A 325 -7.26 -1.32 -26.49
CA ASP A 325 -7.49 0.07 -26.90
C ASP A 325 -7.70 0.20 -28.42
N MET A 326 -7.20 -0.76 -29.21
CA MET A 326 -7.46 -0.91 -30.66
C MET A 326 -8.85 -1.51 -30.96
N ASP A 327 -9.61 -1.87 -29.94
CA ASP A 327 -10.88 -2.61 -30.00
C ASP A 327 -10.76 -4.05 -30.53
N ASP A 328 -9.55 -4.58 -30.63
CA ASP A 328 -9.30 -6.00 -30.94
C ASP A 328 -9.35 -6.85 -29.65
N LYS A 329 -10.57 -7.01 -29.17
CA LYS A 329 -10.82 -7.68 -27.87
C LYS A 329 -10.48 -9.16 -27.87
N ALA A 330 -10.53 -9.81 -29.02
CA ALA A 330 -10.18 -11.22 -29.14
C ALA A 330 -8.68 -11.45 -28.92
N VAL A 331 -7.85 -10.66 -29.57
CA VAL A 331 -6.39 -10.71 -29.39
C VAL A 331 -5.99 -10.23 -28.00
N ALA A 332 -6.59 -9.15 -27.50
CA ALA A 332 -6.37 -8.67 -26.14
C ALA A 332 -6.64 -9.76 -25.10
N ALA A 333 -7.79 -10.48 -25.23
CA ALA A 333 -8.14 -11.57 -24.33
C ALA A 333 -7.13 -12.71 -24.34
N ALA A 334 -6.53 -13.03 -25.50
CA ALA A 334 -5.46 -14.02 -25.60
C ALA A 334 -4.21 -13.61 -24.80
N TYR A 335 -3.81 -12.33 -24.90
CA TYR A 335 -2.68 -11.80 -24.13
C TYR A 335 -2.98 -11.75 -22.62
N TYR A 336 -4.18 -11.35 -22.23
CA TYR A 336 -4.58 -11.37 -20.81
C TYR A 336 -4.60 -12.78 -20.24
N ARG A 337 -5.10 -13.77 -20.97
CA ARG A 337 -5.05 -15.18 -20.56
C ARG A 337 -3.61 -15.65 -20.36
N ASN A 338 -2.72 -15.35 -21.32
CA ASN A 338 -1.31 -15.71 -21.22
C ASN A 338 -0.66 -15.05 -19.99
N TYR A 339 -0.90 -13.77 -19.78
CA TYR A 339 -0.41 -13.02 -18.62
C TYR A 339 -0.89 -13.64 -17.30
N ILE A 340 -2.17 -13.99 -17.20
CA ILE A 340 -2.76 -14.59 -15.99
C ILE A 340 -2.16 -15.97 -15.75
N SER A 341 -2.12 -16.83 -16.76
CA SER A 341 -1.53 -18.16 -16.65
C SER A 341 -0.07 -18.12 -16.17
N THR A 342 0.72 -17.21 -16.73
CA THR A 342 2.12 -17.03 -16.33
C THR A 342 2.22 -16.48 -14.91
N THR A 343 1.35 -15.52 -14.55
CA THR A 343 1.32 -14.91 -13.20
C THR A 343 0.85 -15.91 -12.15
N ASP A 344 -0.14 -16.76 -12.46
CA ASP A 344 -0.62 -17.79 -11.54
C ASP A 344 0.44 -18.88 -11.31
N SER A 345 1.20 -19.25 -12.36
CA SER A 345 2.35 -20.16 -12.20
C SER A 345 3.43 -19.57 -11.29
N ILE A 346 3.74 -18.29 -11.45
CA ILE A 346 4.69 -17.57 -10.58
C ILE A 346 4.15 -17.49 -9.14
N ARG A 347 2.85 -17.16 -8.96
CA ARG A 347 2.20 -17.11 -7.65
C ARG A 347 2.15 -18.47 -6.96
N ALA A 348 1.87 -19.54 -7.69
CA ALA A 348 1.89 -20.90 -7.14
C ALA A 348 3.27 -21.27 -6.57
N MET A 349 4.34 -20.93 -7.29
CA MET A 349 5.72 -21.07 -6.80
C MET A 349 5.98 -20.18 -5.56
N GLU A 350 5.50 -18.94 -5.57
CA GLU A 350 5.65 -18.01 -4.44
C GLU A 350 4.89 -18.49 -3.21
N VAL A 351 3.67 -19.01 -3.36
CA VAL A 351 2.87 -19.57 -2.25
C VAL A 351 3.57 -20.79 -1.66
N GLN A 352 4.11 -21.67 -2.48
CA GLN A 352 4.87 -22.84 -2.02
C GLN A 352 6.14 -22.42 -1.26
N ASN A 353 6.86 -21.44 -1.76
CA ASN A 353 8.05 -20.89 -1.08
C ASN A 353 7.66 -20.11 0.18
N SER A 354 6.59 -19.31 0.16
CA SER A 354 6.16 -18.50 1.30
C SER A 354 5.62 -19.35 2.45
N THR A 355 5.03 -20.53 2.18
CA THR A 355 4.59 -21.45 3.23
C THR A 355 5.79 -21.98 4.02
N HIS A 356 6.89 -22.27 3.33
CA HIS A 356 8.14 -22.72 3.97
C HIS A 356 8.83 -21.58 4.73
N GLU A 357 8.80 -20.36 4.18
CA GLU A 357 9.32 -19.15 4.83
C GLU A 357 8.49 -18.75 6.05
N PHE A 358 7.17 -18.81 5.94
CA PHE A 358 6.27 -18.45 7.02
C PHE A 358 6.42 -19.40 8.21
N SER A 359 6.61 -20.69 7.96
CA SER A 359 6.91 -21.65 9.03
C SER A 359 8.26 -21.37 9.71
N SER A 360 9.27 -20.96 8.95
CA SER A 360 10.58 -20.59 9.51
C SER A 360 10.54 -19.26 10.26
N LEU A 361 9.76 -18.28 9.77
CA LEU A 361 9.54 -16.99 10.46
C LEU A 361 8.78 -17.16 11.76
N LEU A 362 7.72 -17.98 11.75
CA LEU A 362 6.99 -18.35 12.97
C LEU A 362 7.89 -19.06 13.98
N ALA A 363 8.77 -19.96 13.51
CA ALA A 363 9.74 -20.62 14.38
C ALA A 363 10.74 -19.63 14.99
N VAL A 364 11.22 -18.63 14.23
CA VAL A 364 12.09 -17.57 14.73
C VAL A 364 11.35 -16.65 15.69
N GLU A 365 10.10 -16.29 15.41
CA GLU A 365 9.27 -15.47 16.28
C GLU A 365 8.93 -16.20 17.59
N GLN A 366 8.63 -17.50 17.52
CA GLN A 366 8.48 -18.36 18.68
C GLN A 366 9.78 -18.46 19.49
N LEU A 367 10.93 -18.64 18.84
CA LEU A 367 12.24 -18.64 19.50
C LEU A 367 12.55 -17.29 20.17
N GLN A 368 12.21 -16.16 19.54
CA GLN A 368 12.36 -14.83 20.15
C GLN A 368 11.38 -14.64 21.31
N HIS A 369 10.16 -15.13 21.19
CA HIS A 369 9.17 -15.11 22.26
C HIS A 369 9.59 -15.99 23.45
N ASP A 370 10.11 -17.19 23.17
CA ASP A 370 10.63 -18.10 24.18
C ASP A 370 11.90 -17.55 24.83
N LYS A 371 12.77 -16.90 24.06
CA LYS A 371 13.94 -16.16 24.58
C LYS A 371 13.51 -15.01 25.50
N SER A 372 12.53 -14.22 25.08
CA SER A 372 11.99 -13.14 25.91
C SER A 372 11.32 -13.69 27.18
N LYS A 373 10.61 -14.83 27.09
CA LYS A 373 10.06 -15.54 28.25
C LYS A 373 11.16 -16.04 29.18
N LEU A 374 12.25 -16.58 28.60
CA LEU A 374 13.40 -17.07 29.38
C LEU A 374 14.12 -15.92 30.07
N GLU A 375 14.36 -14.81 29.37
CA GLU A 375 14.95 -13.60 29.96
C GLU A 375 14.05 -13.02 31.07
N LEU A 376 12.73 -13.02 30.86
CA LEU A 376 11.76 -12.63 31.88
C LEU A 376 11.76 -13.59 33.09
N SER A 377 11.94 -14.91 32.82
CA SER A 377 12.04 -15.91 33.89
C SER A 377 13.32 -15.76 34.72
N ILE A 378 14.44 -15.48 34.03
CA ILE A 378 15.74 -15.20 34.70
C ILE A 378 15.67 -13.89 35.49
N GLN A 379 14.99 -12.85 34.96
CA GLN A 379 14.73 -11.63 35.72
C GLN A 379 13.81 -11.86 36.92
N LYS A 380 12.78 -12.70 36.75
CA LYS A 380 11.91 -13.12 37.86
C LYS A 380 12.72 -13.89 38.93
N GLU A 381 13.62 -14.77 38.52
CA GLU A 381 14.46 -15.54 39.45
C GLU A 381 15.48 -14.64 40.20
N LYS A 382 16.08 -13.68 39.50
CA LYS A 382 16.89 -12.63 40.12
C LYS A 382 16.06 -11.77 41.07
N LEU A 383 14.85 -11.40 40.65
CA LEU A 383 13.91 -10.63 41.45
C LEU A 383 13.48 -11.41 42.70
N GLN A 384 13.18 -12.71 42.55
CA GLN A 384 12.86 -13.59 43.71
C GLN A 384 14.00 -13.71 44.70
N LYS A 385 15.25 -13.83 44.21
CA LYS A 385 16.43 -13.83 45.11
C LYS A 385 16.62 -12.49 45.82
N THR A 386 16.39 -11.37 45.09
CA THR A 386 16.39 -10.03 45.71
C THR A 386 15.25 -9.84 46.69
N TYR A 387 14.06 -10.37 46.36
CA TYR A 387 12.93 -10.35 47.29
C TYR A 387 13.18 -11.21 48.53
N LEU A 388 13.90 -12.36 48.41
CA LEU A 388 14.25 -13.19 49.57
C LEU A 388 15.21 -12.45 50.52
N ILE A 389 16.14 -11.70 49.98
CA ILE A 389 17.06 -10.85 50.76
C ILE A 389 16.28 -9.68 51.42
N LEU A 390 15.36 -9.06 50.66
CA LEU A 390 14.51 -7.99 51.17
C LEU A 390 13.51 -8.51 52.23
N LEU A 391 13.02 -9.74 52.03
CA LEU A 391 12.13 -10.38 53.04
C LEU A 391 12.86 -10.66 54.34
N LEU A 392 14.14 -11.09 54.30
CA LEU A 392 15.01 -11.25 55.49
C LEU A 392 15.28 -9.92 56.21
N LEU A 393 15.46 -8.84 55.45
CA LEU A 393 15.58 -7.48 55.98
C LEU A 393 14.25 -6.93 56.51
N LEU A 394 13.13 -7.30 55.88
CA LEU A 394 11.79 -6.89 56.31
C LEU A 394 11.36 -7.61 57.60
N ILE A 395 11.75 -8.89 57.78
CA ILE A 395 11.50 -9.64 59.03
C ILE A 395 12.19 -8.95 60.22
N LEU A 396 13.32 -8.34 60.00
CA LEU A 396 14.06 -7.53 61.00
C LEU A 396 13.38 -6.19 61.33
N LEU A 397 12.61 -5.63 60.37
CA LEU A 397 11.87 -4.38 60.53
C LEU A 397 10.42 -4.59 61.05
N ILE A 398 9.88 -5.83 60.94
CA ILE A 398 8.48 -6.16 61.29
C ILE A 398 8.21 -6.09 62.83
N VAL A 399 9.24 -6.19 63.67
CA VAL A 399 9.08 -6.07 65.13
C VAL A 399 8.68 -4.66 65.60
N GLY A 400 8.87 -3.66 64.71
CA GLY A 400 8.55 -2.26 65.05
C GLY A 400 7.28 -1.67 64.41
N SER A 401 6.50 -2.41 63.60
CA SER A 401 5.58 -1.72 62.69
C SER A 401 4.17 -2.34 62.49
N ILE A 402 3.63 -2.99 63.52
CA ILE A 402 2.27 -3.60 63.47
C ILE A 402 1.16 -2.55 63.20
N VAL A 403 1.37 -1.31 63.56
CA VAL A 403 0.39 -0.23 63.32
C VAL A 403 0.38 0.24 61.87
N TYR A 404 1.56 0.22 61.17
CA TYR A 404 1.67 0.65 59.77
C TYR A 404 1.04 -0.37 58.79
N TYR A 405 1.03 -1.63 59.19
CA TYR A 405 0.50 -2.73 58.36
C TYR A 405 -1.03 -2.64 58.13
N ARG A 406 -1.82 -2.18 59.13
CA ARG A 406 -3.28 -2.04 58.96
C ARG A 406 -3.68 -0.96 57.93
N ILE A 407 -2.97 0.15 57.92
CA ILE A 407 -3.23 1.26 56.96
C ILE A 407 -2.81 0.86 55.56
N TYR A 408 -1.69 0.13 55.39
CA TYR A 408 -1.20 -0.35 54.14
C TYR A 408 -2.16 -1.36 53.46
N MET A 409 -2.79 -2.23 54.24
CA MET A 409 -3.71 -3.24 53.71
C MET A 409 -5.03 -2.64 53.18
N LEU A 410 -5.50 -1.53 53.73
CA LEU A 410 -6.70 -0.86 53.23
C LEU A 410 -6.45 -0.20 51.86
N ASN A 411 -5.31 0.44 51.72
CA ASN A 411 -4.93 1.09 50.46
C ASN A 411 -4.63 0.08 49.31
N LYS A 412 -4.11 -1.11 49.67
CA LYS A 412 -3.83 -2.17 48.69
C LYS A 412 -5.11 -2.73 48.07
N LYS A 413 -6.19 -2.87 48.84
CA LYS A 413 -7.50 -3.33 48.30
C LYS A 413 -8.13 -2.36 47.34
N LEU A 414 -7.95 -1.06 47.53
CA LEU A 414 -8.46 -0.05 46.63
C LEU A 414 -7.73 -0.07 45.29
N LYS A 415 -6.40 -0.18 45.32
CA LYS A 415 -5.55 -0.16 44.11
C LYS A 415 -5.74 -1.40 43.24
N THR A 416 -6.00 -2.56 43.83
CA THR A 416 -6.23 -3.81 43.07
C THR A 416 -7.58 -3.80 42.32
N SER A 417 -8.56 -3.08 42.84
CA SER A 417 -9.86 -2.94 42.16
C SER A 417 -9.78 -2.04 40.89
N GLU A 418 -8.98 -0.97 40.96
CA GLU A 418 -8.76 -0.07 39.81
C GLU A 418 -7.92 -0.72 38.70
N GLU A 419 -6.88 -1.50 39.04
CA GLU A 419 -6.05 -2.19 38.04
C GLU A 419 -6.80 -3.30 37.27
N ASN A 420 -7.70 -4.03 37.99
CA ASN A 420 -8.52 -5.04 37.34
C ASN A 420 -9.54 -4.45 36.36
N LEU A 421 -10.07 -3.27 36.66
CA LEU A 421 -10.98 -2.55 35.79
C LEU A 421 -10.26 -2.07 34.55
N ARG A 422 -9.02 -1.59 34.67
CA ARG A 422 -8.20 -1.12 33.56
C ARG A 422 -7.80 -2.25 32.59
N LYS A 423 -7.38 -3.41 33.14
CA LYS A 423 -7.02 -4.59 32.31
C LYS A 423 -8.22 -5.14 31.53
N SER A 424 -9.40 -5.13 32.12
CA SER A 424 -10.61 -5.59 31.45
C SER A 424 -11.00 -4.67 30.29
N LYS A 425 -10.76 -3.36 30.43
CA LYS A 425 -11.02 -2.37 29.39
C LYS A 425 -10.03 -2.52 28.22
N GLU A 426 -8.74 -2.65 28.49
CA GLU A 426 -7.70 -2.83 27.46
C GLU A 426 -7.88 -4.13 26.65
N LEU A 427 -8.33 -5.21 27.28
CA LEU A 427 -8.62 -6.48 26.60
C LEU A 427 -9.86 -6.38 25.68
N ALA A 428 -10.88 -5.64 26.08
CA ALA A 428 -12.06 -5.42 25.27
C ALA A 428 -11.76 -4.56 24.02
N GLU A 429 -10.91 -3.55 24.16
CA GLU A 429 -10.46 -2.68 23.06
C GLU A 429 -9.58 -3.45 22.06
N GLN A 430 -8.64 -4.29 22.52
CA GLN A 430 -7.80 -5.13 21.65
C GLN A 430 -8.61 -6.17 20.86
N GLY A 431 -9.62 -6.77 21.48
CA GLY A 431 -10.50 -7.72 20.78
C GLY A 431 -11.30 -7.08 19.65
N SER A 432 -11.72 -5.83 19.85
CA SER A 432 -12.43 -5.05 18.82
C SER A 432 -11.53 -4.71 17.64
N LEU A 433 -10.29 -4.31 17.91
CA LEU A 433 -9.31 -3.94 16.87
C LEU A 433 -8.89 -5.13 15.99
N MET A 434 -8.65 -6.30 16.62
CA MET A 434 -8.33 -7.54 15.90
C MET A 434 -9.46 -7.97 14.96
N LYS A 435 -10.70 -7.85 15.41
CA LYS A 435 -11.87 -8.22 14.62
C LYS A 435 -12.01 -7.36 13.36
N THR A 436 -11.68 -6.08 13.47
CA THR A 436 -11.74 -5.13 12.34
C THR A 436 -10.65 -5.39 11.32
N ASN A 437 -9.41 -5.55 11.78
CA ASN A 437 -8.28 -5.85 10.89
C ASN A 437 -8.46 -7.19 10.17
N PHE A 438 -9.01 -8.18 10.84
CA PHE A 438 -9.33 -9.47 10.25
C PHE A 438 -10.37 -9.36 9.13
N ILE A 439 -11.46 -8.62 9.35
CA ILE A 439 -12.51 -8.39 8.36
C ILE A 439 -11.98 -7.61 7.14
N GLN A 440 -11.16 -6.59 7.38
CA GLN A 440 -10.55 -5.81 6.29
C GLN A 440 -9.61 -6.66 5.42
N ASN A 441 -8.77 -7.49 6.02
CA ASN A 441 -7.85 -8.36 5.31
C ASN A 441 -8.58 -9.42 4.47
N ILE A 442 -9.58 -10.09 5.04
CA ILE A 442 -10.43 -11.04 4.31
C ILE A 442 -11.11 -10.37 3.12
N SER A 443 -11.62 -9.17 3.33
CA SER A 443 -12.34 -8.44 2.27
C SER A 443 -11.43 -8.08 1.11
N HIS A 444 -10.18 -7.70 1.38
CA HIS A 444 -9.19 -7.43 0.33
C HIS A 444 -8.79 -8.71 -0.42
N GLU A 445 -8.59 -9.80 0.30
CA GLU A 445 -8.23 -11.12 -0.26
C GLU A 445 -9.35 -11.74 -1.12
N LEU A 446 -10.62 -11.49 -0.76
CA LEU A 446 -11.76 -11.94 -1.54
C LEU A 446 -12.06 -11.05 -2.76
N ARG A 447 -11.81 -9.73 -2.66
CA ARG A 447 -12.08 -8.79 -3.75
C ARG A 447 -11.19 -9.06 -4.98
N THR A 448 -9.91 -9.41 -4.75
CA THR A 448 -8.94 -9.66 -5.83
C THR A 448 -9.34 -10.82 -6.75
N PRO A 449 -9.61 -12.05 -6.26
CA PRO A 449 -10.07 -13.15 -7.12
C PRO A 449 -11.46 -12.87 -7.72
N LEU A 450 -12.31 -12.16 -7.00
CA LEU A 450 -13.66 -11.85 -7.45
C LEU A 450 -13.67 -10.83 -8.60
N ASN A 451 -12.82 -9.80 -8.52
CA ASN A 451 -12.62 -8.86 -9.63
C ASN A 451 -12.08 -9.57 -10.89
N SER A 452 -11.24 -10.60 -10.69
CA SER A 452 -10.76 -11.44 -11.79
C SER A 452 -11.92 -12.24 -12.41
N ILE A 453 -12.80 -12.83 -11.61
CA ILE A 453 -14.00 -13.55 -12.08
C ILE A 453 -14.92 -12.62 -12.87
N VAL A 454 -15.18 -11.42 -12.35
CA VAL A 454 -16.00 -10.41 -13.04
C VAL A 454 -15.38 -10.00 -14.37
N GLY A 455 -14.07 -9.74 -14.38
CA GLY A 455 -13.35 -9.38 -15.60
C GLY A 455 -13.39 -10.49 -16.65
N PHE A 456 -13.23 -11.75 -16.24
CA PHE A 456 -13.33 -12.90 -17.15
C PHE A 456 -14.74 -13.15 -17.65
N SER A 457 -15.76 -12.98 -16.80
CA SER A 457 -17.15 -13.12 -17.25
C SER A 457 -17.53 -12.06 -18.27
N GLN A 458 -17.01 -10.83 -18.12
CA GLN A 458 -17.19 -9.76 -19.10
C GLN A 458 -16.49 -10.07 -20.44
N VAL A 459 -15.28 -10.65 -20.40
CA VAL A 459 -14.56 -11.10 -21.60
C VAL A 459 -15.30 -12.24 -22.30
N LEU A 460 -15.82 -13.19 -21.55
CA LEU A 460 -16.70 -14.27 -22.10
C LEU A 460 -17.96 -13.74 -22.75
N ALA A 461 -18.56 -12.69 -22.16
CA ALA A 461 -19.77 -12.05 -22.70
C ALA A 461 -19.51 -11.24 -23.99
N HIS A 462 -18.26 -10.77 -24.22
CA HIS A 462 -17.94 -9.89 -25.32
C HIS A 462 -17.08 -10.55 -26.44
N GLY A 463 -16.60 -11.79 -26.29
CA GLY A 463 -15.57 -12.37 -27.16
C GLY A 463 -15.85 -13.70 -27.88
N TYR A 464 -16.98 -14.33 -27.68
CA TYR A 464 -17.36 -15.58 -28.36
C TYR A 464 -18.66 -15.46 -29.17
N GLU A 465 -18.79 -16.23 -30.28
CA GLU A 465 -20.08 -16.41 -30.95
C GLU A 465 -21.11 -16.90 -29.94
N GLN A 466 -22.03 -16.02 -29.65
CA GLN A 466 -22.97 -16.18 -28.53
C GLN A 466 -24.08 -17.13 -28.91
N THR A 467 -24.21 -18.21 -28.17
CA THR A 467 -25.50 -18.82 -27.95
C THR A 467 -26.19 -18.05 -26.80
N ASP A 468 -27.52 -17.89 -26.84
CA ASP A 468 -28.30 -17.17 -25.82
C ASP A 468 -27.98 -17.67 -24.40
N GLU A 469 -27.66 -18.94 -24.21
CA GLU A 469 -27.30 -19.55 -22.93
C GLU A 469 -25.96 -19.06 -22.37
N THR A 470 -24.94 -18.81 -23.20
CA THR A 470 -23.60 -18.35 -22.74
C THR A 470 -23.68 -16.92 -22.25
N GLN A 471 -24.53 -16.10 -22.85
CA GLN A 471 -24.75 -14.72 -22.45
C GLN A 471 -25.54 -14.62 -21.14
N GLU A 472 -26.51 -15.53 -20.94
CA GLU A 472 -27.27 -15.64 -19.69
C GLU A 472 -26.37 -16.08 -18.52
N TYR A 473 -25.51 -17.06 -18.70
CA TYR A 473 -24.57 -17.52 -17.66
C TYR A 473 -23.52 -16.45 -17.33
N ALA A 474 -22.98 -15.74 -18.30
CA ALA A 474 -22.05 -14.64 -18.08
C ALA A 474 -22.70 -13.51 -17.28
N SER A 475 -23.95 -13.14 -17.62
CA SER A 475 -24.72 -12.12 -16.89
C SER A 475 -25.02 -12.54 -15.44
N ILE A 476 -25.33 -13.81 -15.22
CA ILE A 476 -25.56 -14.32 -13.86
C ILE A 476 -24.26 -14.29 -13.03
N ILE A 477 -23.14 -14.66 -13.60
CA ILE A 477 -21.84 -14.62 -12.92
C ILE A 477 -21.48 -13.17 -12.57
N GLU A 478 -21.62 -12.25 -13.51
CA GLU A 478 -21.37 -10.83 -13.32
C GLU A 478 -22.25 -10.25 -12.21
N THR A 479 -23.55 -10.52 -12.25
CA THR A 479 -24.53 -10.04 -11.28
C THR A 479 -24.22 -10.56 -9.87
N ASN A 480 -23.93 -11.85 -9.72
CA ASN A 480 -23.62 -12.45 -8.43
C ASN A 480 -22.26 -11.99 -7.88
N SER A 481 -21.28 -11.82 -8.76
CA SER A 481 -19.95 -11.31 -8.39
C SER A 481 -20.04 -9.86 -7.90
N ASN A 482 -20.80 -9.01 -8.61
CA ASN A 482 -21.04 -7.64 -8.21
C ASN A 482 -21.83 -7.53 -6.88
N ASN A 483 -22.76 -8.45 -6.64
CA ASN A 483 -23.51 -8.50 -5.38
C ASN A 483 -22.60 -8.90 -4.20
N LEU A 484 -21.68 -9.81 -4.42
CA LEU A 484 -20.72 -10.25 -3.39
C LEU A 484 -19.71 -9.12 -3.06
N LEU A 485 -19.22 -8.41 -4.06
CA LEU A 485 -18.36 -7.24 -3.86
C LEU A 485 -19.06 -6.17 -2.99
N ARG A 486 -20.35 -5.89 -3.29
CA ARG A 486 -21.13 -4.94 -2.49
C ARG A 486 -21.32 -5.41 -1.06
N LEU A 487 -21.59 -6.70 -0.85
CA LEU A 487 -21.71 -7.25 0.50
C LEU A 487 -20.43 -7.03 1.30
N MET A 488 -19.28 -7.25 0.67
CA MET A 488 -17.99 -7.03 1.31
C MET A 488 -17.77 -5.56 1.67
N ASP A 489 -18.08 -4.66 0.74
CA ASP A 489 -17.97 -3.21 1.00
C ASP A 489 -18.90 -2.78 2.15
N ASP A 490 -20.14 -3.30 2.17
CA ASP A 490 -21.11 -3.07 3.25
C ASP A 490 -20.58 -3.55 4.62
N ILE A 491 -19.93 -4.71 4.68
CA ILE A 491 -19.33 -5.26 5.93
C ILE A 491 -18.16 -4.41 6.40
N ILE A 492 -17.29 -3.97 5.48
CA ILE A 492 -16.16 -3.10 5.81
C ILE A 492 -16.64 -1.76 6.33
N ASP A 493 -17.63 -1.16 5.63
CA ASP A 493 -18.22 0.11 6.06
C ASP A 493 -18.84 0.00 7.45
N LEU A 494 -19.58 -1.07 7.71
CA LEU A 494 -20.18 -1.32 9.01
C LEU A 494 -19.13 -1.46 10.12
N SER A 495 -18.06 -2.20 9.83
CA SER A 495 -16.95 -2.39 10.78
C SER A 495 -16.20 -1.08 11.08
N ASN A 496 -15.98 -0.25 10.06
CA ASN A 496 -15.36 1.06 10.24
C ASN A 496 -16.26 2.03 11.01
N LEU A 497 -17.54 1.98 10.74
CA LEU A 497 -18.51 2.79 11.46
C LEU A 497 -18.64 2.39 12.94
N ASP A 498 -18.59 1.11 13.27
CA ASP A 498 -18.65 0.64 14.67
C ASP A 498 -17.48 1.16 15.52
N LEU A 499 -16.34 1.50 14.90
CA LEU A 499 -15.13 2.04 15.56
C LEU A 499 -15.11 3.57 15.69
N THR A 500 -16.00 4.26 15.01
CA THR A 500 -16.00 5.72 14.97
C THR A 500 -17.14 6.23 15.84
N ASP A 501 -16.89 7.08 16.82
CA ASP A 501 -17.95 7.64 17.67
C ASP A 501 -18.76 8.72 16.94
N HIS A 502 -18.09 9.58 16.16
CA HIS A 502 -18.70 10.66 15.39
C HIS A 502 -18.04 10.83 14.03
N LEU A 503 -18.82 11.15 13.00
CA LEU A 503 -18.33 11.53 11.67
C LEU A 503 -18.20 13.05 11.58
N ALA A 504 -17.10 13.53 11.02
CA ALA A 504 -16.81 14.96 10.93
C ALA A 504 -17.65 15.64 9.83
N TYR A 505 -17.98 16.90 10.06
CA TYR A 505 -18.54 17.87 9.10
C TYR A 505 -17.40 18.79 8.65
N ASP A 506 -16.50 18.29 7.79
CA ASP A 506 -15.22 18.94 7.48
C ASP A 506 -15.14 19.50 6.06
N VAL A 507 -16.20 19.32 5.27
CA VAL A 507 -16.27 19.79 3.88
C VAL A 507 -17.39 20.78 3.71
N ILE A 508 -17.10 21.94 3.11
CA ILE A 508 -18.13 22.90 2.65
C ILE A 508 -18.59 22.48 1.27
N GLU A 509 -19.87 22.18 1.13
CA GLU A 509 -20.48 21.78 -0.14
C GLU A 509 -21.85 22.44 -0.33
N ASP A 510 -22.24 22.64 -1.58
CA ASP A 510 -23.64 22.95 -1.90
C ASP A 510 -24.48 21.69 -1.67
N ILE A 511 -25.51 21.81 -0.84
CA ILE A 511 -26.42 20.71 -0.50
C ILE A 511 -26.97 19.98 -1.75
N ASN A 512 -27.20 20.73 -2.85
CA ASN A 512 -27.70 20.19 -4.11
C ASN A 512 -26.69 19.22 -4.74
N GLN A 513 -25.39 19.42 -4.51
CA GLN A 513 -24.33 18.60 -5.12
C GLN A 513 -24.41 17.13 -4.67
N SER A 514 -24.55 16.88 -3.37
CA SER A 514 -24.72 15.53 -2.83
C SER A 514 -26.01 14.88 -3.34
N CYS A 515 -27.09 15.65 -3.48
CA CYS A 515 -28.36 15.18 -4.04
C CYS A 515 -28.21 14.80 -5.52
N LEU A 516 -27.62 15.69 -6.34
CA LEU A 516 -27.42 15.48 -7.78
C LEU A 516 -26.51 14.30 -8.04
N CYS A 517 -25.40 14.20 -7.32
CA CYS A 517 -24.50 13.05 -7.42
C CYS A 517 -25.22 11.71 -7.12
N SER A 518 -26.12 11.71 -6.15
CA SER A 518 -26.91 10.52 -5.80
C SER A 518 -27.95 10.17 -6.88
N ILE A 519 -28.53 11.17 -7.50
CA ILE A 519 -29.42 11.02 -8.65
C ILE A 519 -28.71 10.47 -9.85
N GLU A 520 -27.59 11.07 -10.24
CA GLU A 520 -26.78 10.62 -11.38
C GLU A 520 -26.37 9.14 -11.25
N ARG A 521 -25.96 8.73 -10.06
CA ARG A 521 -25.61 7.32 -9.77
C ARG A 521 -26.82 6.38 -9.83
N THR A 522 -28.01 6.88 -9.68
CA THR A 522 -29.22 6.07 -9.64
C THR A 522 -29.99 6.13 -10.97
N GLN A 523 -29.81 7.18 -11.75
CA GLN A 523 -30.48 7.38 -13.05
C GLN A 523 -30.45 6.17 -13.99
N PRO A 524 -29.27 5.48 -14.16
CA PRO A 524 -29.19 4.30 -15.04
C PRO A 524 -30.00 3.09 -14.56
N LEU A 525 -30.44 3.08 -13.30
CA LEU A 525 -31.20 1.98 -12.70
C LEU A 525 -32.72 2.20 -12.75
N ILE A 526 -33.17 3.33 -13.25
CA ILE A 526 -34.59 3.70 -13.29
C ILE A 526 -35.27 3.01 -14.46
N LYS A 527 -36.41 2.43 -14.19
CA LYS A 527 -37.26 1.78 -15.19
C LYS A 527 -37.96 2.79 -16.06
N GLU A 528 -38.32 2.45 -17.31
CA GLU A 528 -38.94 3.34 -18.27
C GLU A 528 -40.29 3.97 -17.76
N ASP A 529 -41.04 3.23 -16.94
CA ASP A 529 -42.30 3.68 -16.38
C ASP A 529 -42.21 4.44 -15.05
N VAL A 530 -40.96 4.77 -14.59
CA VAL A 530 -40.72 5.45 -13.32
C VAL A 530 -40.06 6.81 -13.55
N LYS A 531 -40.65 7.87 -13.03
CA LYS A 531 -40.11 9.22 -13.13
C LYS A 531 -39.29 9.56 -11.88
N LEU A 532 -38.00 9.91 -12.04
CA LEU A 532 -37.21 10.48 -10.96
C LEU A 532 -37.35 11.99 -10.95
N VAL A 533 -37.70 12.54 -9.80
CA VAL A 533 -37.94 13.98 -9.61
C VAL A 533 -37.02 14.47 -8.50
N PHE A 534 -36.39 15.61 -8.71
CA PHE A 534 -35.66 16.32 -7.66
C PHE A 534 -36.36 17.65 -7.35
N GLU A 535 -36.65 17.87 -6.08
CA GLU A 535 -37.30 19.08 -5.59
C GLU A 535 -36.42 19.81 -4.58
N PRO A 536 -35.49 20.66 -5.06
CA PRO A 536 -34.63 21.43 -4.18
C PRO A 536 -35.41 22.57 -3.53
N SER A 537 -35.26 22.76 -2.21
CA SER A 537 -35.87 23.90 -1.52
C SER A 537 -35.11 25.22 -1.72
N HIS A 538 -33.85 25.18 -2.12
CA HIS A 538 -32.99 26.33 -2.39
C HIS A 538 -32.20 26.14 -3.69
N GLN A 539 -31.91 27.24 -4.42
CA GLN A 539 -31.11 27.16 -5.65
C GLN A 539 -29.63 26.85 -5.35
N GLN A 540 -29.12 27.38 -4.27
CA GLN A 540 -27.74 27.11 -3.79
C GLN A 540 -27.71 27.38 -2.28
N LEU A 541 -27.12 26.43 -1.53
CA LEU A 541 -26.89 26.60 -0.10
C LEU A 541 -25.62 25.85 0.29
N LEU A 542 -24.64 26.60 0.77
CA LEU A 542 -23.37 26.03 1.26
C LEU A 542 -23.52 25.64 2.74
N ILE A 543 -23.14 24.41 3.04
CA ILE A 543 -23.15 23.86 4.40
C ILE A 543 -21.87 23.11 4.68
N TYR A 544 -21.47 23.04 5.94
CA TYR A 544 -20.52 22.03 6.37
C TYR A 544 -21.21 20.66 6.38
N THR A 545 -20.63 19.69 5.72
CA THR A 545 -21.20 18.36 5.62
C THR A 545 -20.10 17.30 5.47
N ASN A 546 -20.54 16.06 5.38
CA ASN A 546 -19.73 14.93 4.93
C ASN A 546 -20.33 14.43 3.60
N PRO A 547 -19.93 14.99 2.46
CA PRO A 547 -20.57 14.73 1.17
C PRO A 547 -20.59 13.26 0.80
N LEU A 548 -19.50 12.55 1.11
CA LEU A 548 -19.37 11.12 0.83
C LEU A 548 -20.45 10.32 1.56
N ARG A 549 -20.65 10.58 2.84
CA ARG A 549 -21.59 9.84 3.68
C ARG A 549 -23.04 10.22 3.42
N VAL A 550 -23.30 11.51 3.22
CA VAL A 550 -24.64 11.97 2.83
C VAL A 550 -25.04 11.39 1.47
N SER A 551 -24.16 11.49 0.46
CA SER A 551 -24.40 10.90 -0.85
C SER A 551 -24.53 9.36 -0.79
N GLN A 552 -23.80 8.69 0.09
CA GLN A 552 -23.94 7.25 0.33
C GLN A 552 -25.34 6.89 0.83
N ILE A 553 -25.85 7.60 1.84
CA ILE A 553 -27.22 7.40 2.35
C ILE A 553 -28.23 7.64 1.23
N LEU A 554 -28.19 8.81 0.61
CA LEU A 554 -29.17 9.19 -0.43
C LEU A 554 -29.15 8.20 -1.60
N THR A 555 -27.98 7.79 -2.08
CA THR A 555 -27.86 6.79 -3.14
C THR A 555 -28.46 5.45 -2.73
N HIS A 556 -28.25 5.01 -1.49
CA HIS A 556 -28.85 3.77 -0.98
C HIS A 556 -30.37 3.85 -0.92
N LEU A 557 -30.92 4.96 -0.42
CA LEU A 557 -32.36 5.19 -0.35
C LEU A 557 -32.99 5.24 -1.73
N LEU A 558 -32.39 5.98 -2.67
CA LEU A 558 -32.85 6.07 -4.06
C LEU A 558 -32.81 4.70 -4.76
N ARG A 559 -31.76 3.92 -4.59
CA ARG A 559 -31.67 2.55 -5.13
C ARG A 559 -32.70 1.62 -4.54
N ASN A 560 -33.04 1.76 -3.25
CA ASN A 560 -34.14 1.01 -2.66
C ASN A 560 -35.48 1.43 -3.29
N ALA A 561 -35.70 2.71 -3.48
CA ALA A 561 -36.89 3.23 -4.16
C ALA A 561 -37.02 2.68 -5.59
N THR A 562 -35.95 2.68 -6.40
CA THR A 562 -35.97 2.11 -7.76
C THR A 562 -36.24 0.61 -7.78
N LYS A 563 -35.74 -0.12 -6.79
CA LYS A 563 -35.99 -1.56 -6.68
C LYS A 563 -37.46 -1.88 -6.40
N PHE A 564 -38.11 -1.10 -5.56
CA PHE A 564 -39.47 -1.41 -5.08
C PHE A 564 -40.59 -0.64 -5.82
N THR A 565 -40.24 0.30 -6.72
CA THR A 565 -41.19 1.00 -7.57
C THR A 565 -41.20 0.41 -8.97
N GLN A 566 -42.34 -0.05 -9.44
CA GLN A 566 -42.51 -0.61 -10.80
C GLN A 566 -43.00 0.45 -11.79
N GLN A 567 -43.92 1.31 -11.34
CA GLN A 567 -44.55 2.41 -12.10
C GLN A 567 -44.75 3.59 -11.17
N GLY A 568 -44.72 4.81 -11.69
CA GLY A 568 -45.03 6.05 -10.95
C GLY A 568 -43.82 6.95 -10.78
N SER A 569 -43.52 7.41 -9.58
CA SER A 569 -42.42 8.37 -9.35
C SER A 569 -41.61 8.08 -8.10
N ILE A 570 -40.36 8.52 -8.17
CA ILE A 570 -39.44 8.60 -7.04
C ILE A 570 -39.05 10.08 -6.90
N THR A 571 -39.30 10.66 -5.74
CA THR A 571 -38.97 12.07 -5.48
C THR A 571 -37.92 12.17 -4.40
N LEU A 572 -36.81 12.85 -4.71
CA LEU A 572 -35.85 13.32 -3.72
C LEU A 572 -36.12 14.78 -3.45
N ALA A 573 -36.41 15.12 -2.21
CA ALA A 573 -36.59 16.49 -1.78
C ALA A 573 -35.84 16.75 -0.49
N TYR A 574 -35.55 18.00 -0.18
CA TYR A 574 -35.12 18.40 1.14
C TYR A 574 -35.78 19.67 1.61
N SER A 575 -35.90 19.82 2.92
CA SER A 575 -36.36 21.04 3.59
C SER A 575 -35.45 21.37 4.76
N ILE A 576 -35.43 22.65 5.12
CA ILE A 576 -34.59 23.17 6.19
C ILE A 576 -35.48 23.71 7.28
N SER A 577 -35.17 23.37 8.52
CA SER A 577 -35.75 23.96 9.70
C SER A 577 -34.69 24.83 10.40
N GLU A 578 -34.83 26.14 10.27
CA GLU A 578 -33.94 27.09 10.96
C GLU A 578 -34.13 27.05 12.48
N GLU A 579 -35.38 26.78 12.94
CA GLU A 579 -35.70 26.69 14.36
C GLU A 579 -35.06 25.47 15.04
N GLU A 580 -35.06 24.34 14.36
CA GLU A 580 -34.45 23.07 14.87
C GLU A 580 -33.00 22.91 14.47
N HIS A 581 -32.44 23.81 13.68
CA HIS A 581 -31.09 23.68 13.09
C HIS A 581 -30.87 22.34 12.39
N THR A 582 -31.85 21.91 11.57
CA THR A 582 -31.79 20.60 10.89
C THR A 582 -32.08 20.71 9.40
N ILE A 583 -31.54 19.75 8.67
CA ILE A 583 -31.89 19.48 7.27
C ILE A 583 -32.64 18.16 7.24
N LYS A 584 -33.81 18.18 6.62
CA LYS A 584 -34.64 17.00 6.42
C LYS A 584 -34.63 16.62 4.95
N TYR A 585 -33.97 15.53 4.60
CA TYR A 585 -34.06 14.92 3.27
C TYR A 585 -35.19 13.90 3.27
N THR A 586 -35.94 13.86 2.17
CA THR A 586 -37.01 12.89 1.96
C THR A 586 -36.83 12.18 0.61
N VAL A 587 -36.81 10.86 0.66
CA VAL A 587 -36.91 10.01 -0.53
C VAL A 587 -38.28 9.36 -0.50
N THR A 588 -39.12 9.78 -1.41
CA THR A 588 -40.52 9.33 -1.50
C THR A 588 -40.71 8.50 -2.78
N ASP A 589 -41.24 7.32 -2.66
CA ASP A 589 -41.55 6.46 -3.78
C ASP A 589 -43.05 6.05 -3.77
N THR A 590 -43.56 5.72 -4.95
CA THR A 590 -44.93 5.24 -5.14
C THR A 590 -45.02 3.70 -5.21
N GLY A 591 -44.06 3.02 -4.61
CA GLY A 591 -43.94 1.56 -4.61
C GLY A 591 -44.88 0.88 -3.62
N LYS A 592 -44.55 -0.35 -3.26
CA LYS A 592 -45.37 -1.22 -2.39
C LYS A 592 -45.48 -0.77 -0.93
N GLY A 593 -44.67 0.20 -0.50
CA GLY A 593 -44.61 0.70 0.87
C GLY A 593 -44.01 -0.30 1.88
N ILE A 594 -44.00 0.12 3.14
CA ILE A 594 -43.49 -0.64 4.28
C ILE A 594 -44.60 -0.72 5.35
N PRO A 595 -44.99 -1.91 5.83
CA PRO A 595 -45.93 -2.05 6.93
C PRO A 595 -45.45 -1.34 8.21
N ALA A 596 -46.35 -0.66 8.92
CA ALA A 596 -46.00 0.14 10.08
C ALA A 596 -45.37 -0.67 11.23
N ASP A 597 -45.77 -1.93 11.37
CA ASP A 597 -45.22 -2.88 12.37
C ASP A 597 -43.75 -3.33 12.04
N GLN A 598 -43.28 -3.05 10.83
CA GLN A 598 -41.94 -3.43 10.36
C GLN A 598 -41.04 -2.22 10.14
N ALA A 599 -41.52 -1.01 10.35
CA ALA A 599 -40.80 0.23 10.08
C ALA A 599 -39.45 0.36 10.82
N ASP A 600 -39.33 -0.18 12.03
CA ASP A 600 -38.05 -0.20 12.78
C ASP A 600 -37.20 -1.40 12.44
N ARG A 601 -37.81 -2.55 12.16
CA ARG A 601 -37.10 -3.80 11.89
C ARG A 601 -36.29 -3.77 10.60
N ILE A 602 -36.67 -2.97 9.60
CA ILE A 602 -35.91 -2.85 8.34
C ILE A 602 -34.52 -2.26 8.51
N PHE A 603 -34.24 -1.64 9.65
CA PHE A 603 -32.90 -1.11 9.99
C PHE A 603 -32.04 -2.07 10.80
N GLU A 604 -32.59 -3.22 11.20
CA GLU A 604 -31.79 -4.27 11.83
C GLU A 604 -30.83 -4.91 10.80
N ARG A 605 -29.65 -5.32 11.26
CA ARG A 605 -28.63 -5.93 10.39
C ARG A 605 -29.15 -7.27 9.81
N PHE A 606 -28.99 -7.48 8.52
CA PHE A 606 -29.40 -8.67 7.76
C PHE A 606 -30.91 -8.94 7.68
N VAL A 607 -31.74 -8.02 8.12
CA VAL A 607 -33.20 -8.16 8.01
C VAL A 607 -33.68 -7.82 6.60
N LYS A 608 -34.55 -8.68 6.04
CA LYS A 608 -35.25 -8.48 4.78
C LYS A 608 -36.75 -8.72 5.00
N LEU A 609 -37.59 -7.88 4.41
CA LEU A 609 -39.06 -8.03 4.51
C LEU A 609 -39.60 -9.19 3.66
N ASN A 610 -38.78 -9.68 2.69
CA ASN A 610 -39.10 -10.82 1.85
C ASN A 610 -37.76 -11.57 1.55
N ASP A 611 -37.72 -12.87 1.82
CA ASP A 611 -36.53 -13.72 1.61
C ASP A 611 -36.09 -13.78 0.14
N PHE A 612 -37.01 -13.56 -0.80
CA PHE A 612 -36.73 -13.52 -2.23
C PHE A 612 -36.28 -12.15 -2.75
N SER A 613 -36.16 -11.13 -1.89
CA SER A 613 -35.72 -9.80 -2.34
C SER A 613 -34.19 -9.78 -2.44
N GLN A 614 -33.65 -9.51 -3.66
CA GLN A 614 -32.21 -9.27 -3.86
C GLN A 614 -31.68 -8.18 -2.93
N GLY A 615 -30.57 -8.42 -2.24
CA GLY A 615 -29.89 -7.46 -1.39
C GLY A 615 -29.34 -8.09 -0.11
N THR A 616 -28.40 -7.40 0.54
CA THR A 616 -27.63 -7.93 1.69
C THR A 616 -28.35 -7.79 3.02
N GLY A 617 -29.38 -6.93 3.11
CA GLY A 617 -30.02 -6.57 4.38
C GLY A 617 -29.17 -5.68 5.29
N LEU A 618 -28.03 -5.16 4.78
CA LEU A 618 -27.13 -4.29 5.52
C LEU A 618 -27.30 -2.80 5.17
N GLY A 619 -27.77 -2.48 3.97
CA GLY A 619 -27.75 -1.11 3.47
C GLY A 619 -28.50 -0.11 4.33
N LEU A 620 -29.71 -0.44 4.81
CA LEU A 620 -30.47 0.47 5.67
C LEU A 620 -29.88 0.57 7.09
N SER A 621 -29.31 -0.51 7.62
CA SER A 621 -28.64 -0.48 8.92
C SER A 621 -27.35 0.37 8.87
N ILE A 622 -26.61 0.31 7.77
CA ILE A 622 -25.47 1.19 7.51
C ILE A 622 -25.93 2.65 7.41
N CYS A 623 -26.99 2.91 6.64
CA CYS A 623 -27.51 4.27 6.49
C CYS A 623 -27.97 4.86 7.84
N ARG A 624 -28.65 4.08 8.68
CA ARG A 624 -29.05 4.52 10.04
C ARG A 624 -27.84 4.79 10.91
N ASN A 625 -26.84 3.91 10.91
CA ASN A 625 -25.61 4.09 11.66
C ASN A 625 -24.83 5.34 11.20
N ILE A 626 -24.73 5.58 9.90
CA ILE A 626 -24.11 6.81 9.37
C ILE A 626 -24.89 8.04 9.83
N ALA A 627 -26.23 8.01 9.73
CA ALA A 627 -27.08 9.12 10.15
C ALA A 627 -26.89 9.44 11.64
N GLU A 628 -26.88 8.43 12.51
CA GLU A 628 -26.66 8.58 13.96
C GLU A 628 -25.27 9.15 14.26
N LYS A 629 -24.22 8.68 13.57
CA LYS A 629 -22.85 9.18 13.74
C LYS A 629 -22.62 10.58 13.17
N LEU A 630 -23.48 11.01 12.26
CA LEU A 630 -23.60 12.39 11.83
C LEU A 630 -24.52 13.22 12.79
N GLY A 631 -24.91 12.68 13.93
CA GLY A 631 -25.75 13.38 14.92
C GLY A 631 -27.20 13.57 14.48
N GLY A 632 -27.65 12.79 13.49
CA GLY A 632 -29.00 12.85 12.95
C GLY A 632 -29.78 11.56 13.16
N SER A 633 -30.79 11.34 12.32
CA SER A 633 -31.65 10.15 12.36
C SER A 633 -32.17 9.78 10.97
N LEU A 634 -32.41 8.47 10.77
CA LEU A 634 -33.05 7.94 9.56
C LEU A 634 -34.26 7.09 9.95
N ASN A 635 -35.43 7.45 9.46
CA ASN A 635 -36.69 6.80 9.80
C ASN A 635 -37.58 6.65 8.58
N VAL A 636 -38.61 5.82 8.71
CA VAL A 636 -39.74 5.72 7.74
C VAL A 636 -40.86 6.61 8.22
N ASP A 637 -41.46 7.40 7.33
CA ASP A 637 -42.70 8.10 7.64
C ASP A 637 -43.87 7.11 7.57
N SER A 638 -44.30 6.60 8.71
CA SER A 638 -45.43 5.66 8.81
C SER A 638 -46.80 6.27 8.51
N THR A 639 -46.87 7.59 8.35
CA THR A 639 -48.15 8.29 7.99
C THR A 639 -48.35 8.33 6.47
N TYR A 640 -47.31 8.21 5.67
CA TYR A 640 -47.37 8.17 4.23
C TYR A 640 -47.99 6.84 3.74
N ARG A 641 -49.03 6.89 2.90
CA ARG A 641 -49.83 5.72 2.50
C ARG A 641 -49.70 5.32 1.03
N ASN A 642 -49.15 6.18 0.16
CA ASN A 642 -49.10 5.95 -1.28
C ASN A 642 -47.77 5.36 -1.77
N GLY A 643 -47.09 4.58 -0.94
CA GLY A 643 -45.77 4.03 -1.19
C GLY A 643 -44.91 4.06 0.06
N CYS A 644 -43.62 4.40 -0.08
CA CYS A 644 -42.71 4.57 1.05
C CYS A 644 -42.12 5.99 1.04
N GLN A 645 -41.99 6.58 2.21
CA GLN A 645 -41.24 7.81 2.42
C GLN A 645 -40.17 7.58 3.49
N MET A 646 -38.92 7.67 3.07
CA MET A 646 -37.74 7.64 3.95
C MET A 646 -37.38 9.06 4.35
N VAL A 647 -37.12 9.29 5.63
CA VAL A 647 -36.84 10.60 6.18
C VAL A 647 -35.47 10.55 6.85
N LEU A 648 -34.52 11.28 6.31
CA LEU A 648 -33.19 11.50 6.89
C LEU A 648 -33.15 12.92 7.47
N ILE A 649 -32.85 13.03 8.75
CA ILE A 649 -32.69 14.33 9.43
C ILE A 649 -31.21 14.42 9.86
N LEU A 650 -30.54 15.51 9.48
CA LEU A 650 -29.18 15.80 9.86
C LEU A 650 -29.08 17.21 10.47
N PRO A 651 -28.08 17.48 11.33
CA PRO A 651 -27.79 18.83 11.82
C PRO A 651 -27.47 19.78 10.67
N LEU A 652 -27.99 20.98 10.71
CA LEU A 652 -27.63 22.08 9.81
C LEU A 652 -26.40 22.80 10.37
N VAL A 653 -25.25 22.65 9.73
CA VAL A 653 -24.04 23.34 10.09
C VAL A 653 -23.69 24.32 8.96
N THR A 654 -23.91 25.60 9.20
CA THR A 654 -23.62 26.66 8.23
C THR A 654 -22.15 27.11 8.34
N PRO A 655 -21.52 27.50 7.21
CA PRO A 655 -20.15 27.99 7.19
C PRO A 655 -19.91 29.27 8.01
#